data_fe5fd6ee466689fcdc44f6813cee9db8
#
_entry.id   fe5fd6ee466689fcdc44f6813cee9db8
#
_cell.length_a   1.000
_cell.length_b   1.000
_cell.length_c   1.000
_cell.angle_alpha   90.00
_cell.angle_beta   90.00
_cell.angle_gamma   90.00
#
_symmetry.space_group_name_H-M   'P 1'
#
loop_
_entity.id
_entity.type
_entity.pdbx_description
1 polymer ?
#
loop_
_entity_poly.entity_id
_entity_poly.type
_entity_poly.pdbx_seq_one_letter_code
_entity_poly.pdbx_strand_id
1 'polypeptide(L)'
;MVEAAVTADNTCDTKPLRVGLDIGSTTVKAVVLDQTDSLDAVLFSDYRRHHANVRATVAGLLEDIHKELEARGRGDEPIRLAITGSGGLALADNLHVPFVQEVIAETRAIDEEYPQADVIIELGGEDAKITYLKPTPEQRMNGSCAGGTGAFIDQMATLLDTDAAGLNDMAKHYETLYPIASRCGVFAKTDLQPLINDGAAKPDLAASIFTAVATQTIAGLASGRPIHGTVIFLGGPLFFMSELREAFHRALEGKVDEFIVPTDAHLYVAFGSALLAGEPDQLEEGQHFEARTCADILKSLEDLKNLPANTPTMPPLFPTEADREAFNNRHHREHVHIGTLDGAQGPHFLGIDAGSTTIKATLVNDDREIVWSSYATNEGSPLTAAVNIVKQIQSQLPEGAWIARSCATGYGEGLITTGLHLDEGVVETMAHYRGAEMVSPGVTAVIDIGGQDMKYLAISDGVIDSIAVNEACSSGCGSFLQTFAQSMGLTIEEFTQAALNSTHPVDLGSRCTVFMNSSVKQAQKEGATMEDIAAGLCYSVVRNALYKVIKLRDSGELGDTVVVQGGTFLNDAVLRAFELLTEREVTRPNIAGLMGAYGAALTARMHYSDVADGLDDGDSAATEGAKTVDIAGVTHTASSIVSGSDLDNLSMTSERDVCKLCQNHCKLTITTFQDGSRYVTGNRCERGGDSKKQRSDRPNLYDYKYKRCFAYRRLTDKKATRGEIGIPRVLNMYENYPFWFTLLTSLGFKVMISGRSSHELFETGIESIASENICYPAKLVHGHIKWLLNKGIKTIFYPCCLLYTSPSPRDR
;
A
#
# COMPACT_ATOMS: atom_id res chain seq x y z
N MET A 1 12.04 -49.36 67.06
CA MET A 1 10.65 -49.21 66.62
C MET A 1 10.21 -47.79 66.97
N VAL A 2 10.16 -46.96 66.00
CA VAL A 2 9.51 -45.65 65.95
C VAL A 2 8.79 -45.60 64.63
N GLU A 3 7.48 -45.73 64.66
CA GLU A 3 6.60 -45.58 63.55
C GLU A 3 6.56 -44.09 63.21
N ALA A 4 7.00 -43.76 62.00
CA ALA A 4 6.77 -42.45 61.38
C ALA A 4 5.39 -42.46 60.71
N ALA A 5 4.49 -41.65 61.27
CA ALA A 5 3.19 -41.38 60.68
C ALA A 5 3.38 -40.65 59.33
N VAL A 6 2.94 -41.30 58.28
CA VAL A 6 2.77 -40.66 56.98
C VAL A 6 1.51 -39.81 57.01
N THR A 7 1.64 -38.53 57.11
CA THR A 7 0.53 -37.59 56.88
C THR A 7 0.20 -37.65 55.41
N ALA A 8 -0.94 -38.21 55.04
CA ALA A 8 -1.50 -38.10 53.70
C ALA A 8 -1.84 -36.63 53.43
N ASP A 9 -1.05 -36.03 52.56
CA ASP A 9 -1.34 -34.70 52.00
C ASP A 9 -2.51 -34.90 51.02
N ASN A 10 -3.69 -34.47 51.42
CA ASN A 10 -4.89 -34.43 50.60
C ASN A 10 -4.76 -33.22 49.63
N THR A 11 -3.84 -33.25 48.69
CA THR A 11 -3.89 -32.36 47.54
C THR A 11 -4.97 -32.89 46.61
N CYS A 12 -6.04 -32.11 46.48
CA CYS A 12 -7.05 -32.27 45.45
C CYS A 12 -6.34 -32.31 44.09
N ASP A 13 -6.34 -33.47 43.46
CA ASP A 13 -5.62 -33.75 42.21
C ASP A 13 -6.40 -33.13 41.00
N THR A 14 -6.66 -31.82 41.07
CA THR A 14 -7.23 -31.08 39.93
C THR A 14 -6.10 -30.84 38.93
N LYS A 15 -6.18 -31.47 37.79
CA LYS A 15 -5.25 -31.17 36.68
C LYS A 15 -5.33 -29.68 36.33
N PRO A 16 -4.20 -28.98 36.15
CA PRO A 16 -4.19 -27.57 35.84
C PRO A 16 -4.91 -27.28 34.52
N LEU A 17 -5.57 -26.11 34.44
CA LEU A 17 -6.13 -25.58 33.18
C LEU A 17 -5.02 -25.31 32.18
N ARG A 18 -5.36 -25.39 30.91
CA ARG A 18 -4.42 -25.15 29.81
C ARG A 18 -4.74 -23.84 29.11
N VAL A 19 -3.76 -22.95 29.02
CA VAL A 19 -3.90 -21.64 28.41
C VAL A 19 -2.90 -21.52 27.26
N GLY A 20 -3.40 -21.23 26.09
CA GLY A 20 -2.59 -20.89 24.92
C GLY A 20 -2.73 -19.41 24.57
N LEU A 21 -1.61 -18.71 24.46
CA LEU A 21 -1.55 -17.35 23.95
C LEU A 21 -0.82 -17.32 22.61
N ASP A 22 -1.49 -16.84 21.57
CA ASP A 22 -0.85 -16.51 20.31
C ASP A 22 -0.63 -15.00 20.22
N ILE A 23 0.63 -14.59 20.29
CA ILE A 23 1.05 -13.19 20.21
C ILE A 23 1.57 -12.93 18.81
N GLY A 24 0.64 -12.64 17.91
CA GLY A 24 0.95 -12.29 16.54
C GLY A 24 1.49 -10.85 16.39
N SER A 25 1.69 -10.45 15.18
CA SER A 25 2.25 -9.15 14.83
C SER A 25 1.31 -7.95 15.07
N THR A 26 0.00 -8.18 15.04
CA THR A 26 -1.04 -7.14 15.20
C THR A 26 -2.06 -7.48 16.28
N THR A 27 -2.15 -8.75 16.66
CA THR A 27 -3.21 -9.25 17.56
C THR A 27 -2.65 -10.22 18.60
N VAL A 28 -3.31 -10.27 19.75
CA VAL A 28 -3.14 -11.33 20.75
C VAL A 28 -4.42 -12.13 20.80
N LYS A 29 -4.28 -13.46 20.82
CA LYS A 29 -5.40 -14.38 20.98
C LYS A 29 -5.14 -15.26 22.20
N ALA A 30 -6.20 -15.61 22.90
CA ALA A 30 -6.15 -16.50 24.05
C ALA A 30 -7.20 -17.59 23.93
N VAL A 31 -6.83 -18.80 24.33
CA VAL A 31 -7.75 -19.93 24.48
C VAL A 31 -7.47 -20.62 25.80
N VAL A 32 -8.53 -20.90 26.56
CA VAL A 32 -8.48 -21.62 27.83
C VAL A 32 -9.24 -22.93 27.69
N LEU A 33 -8.54 -24.06 27.89
CA LEU A 33 -9.09 -25.40 27.86
C LEU A 33 -9.12 -26.02 29.27
N ASP A 34 -10.14 -26.82 29.51
CA ASP A 34 -10.20 -27.68 30.69
C ASP A 34 -9.51 -29.04 30.39
N GLN A 35 -10.27 -30.10 30.36
CA GLN A 35 -9.77 -31.48 30.22
C GLN A 35 -10.03 -32.07 28.84
N THR A 36 -10.88 -31.43 28.08
CA THR A 36 -11.29 -31.87 26.73
C THR A 36 -10.47 -31.18 25.65
N ASP A 37 -10.02 -31.94 24.66
CA ASP A 37 -9.19 -31.48 23.57
C ASP A 37 -10.03 -31.05 22.32
N SER A 38 -11.06 -30.22 22.56
CA SER A 38 -11.96 -29.73 21.49
C SER A 38 -12.26 -28.26 21.66
N LEU A 39 -12.36 -27.55 20.55
CA LEU A 39 -12.80 -26.15 20.51
C LEU A 39 -14.23 -25.93 21.03
N ASP A 40 -15.08 -26.95 20.95
CA ASP A 40 -16.44 -26.87 21.49
C ASP A 40 -16.48 -26.81 23.05
N ALA A 41 -15.38 -27.13 23.71
CA ALA A 41 -15.24 -27.17 25.17
C ALA A 41 -14.35 -26.05 25.75
N VAL A 42 -14.15 -24.96 24.98
CA VAL A 42 -13.37 -23.82 25.41
C VAL A 42 -14.06 -23.09 26.55
N LEU A 43 -13.34 -22.88 27.68
CA LEU A 43 -13.82 -22.10 28.81
C LEU A 43 -13.81 -20.61 28.58
N PHE A 44 -12.81 -20.14 27.85
CA PHE A 44 -12.63 -18.74 27.47
C PHE A 44 -11.85 -18.66 26.17
N SER A 45 -12.23 -17.73 25.31
CA SER A 45 -11.45 -17.35 24.12
C SER A 45 -11.64 -15.87 23.83
N ASP A 46 -10.58 -15.22 23.36
CA ASP A 46 -10.66 -13.81 22.96
C ASP A 46 -9.61 -13.49 21.89
N TYR A 47 -9.88 -12.45 21.10
CA TYR A 47 -9.08 -11.95 20.00
C TYR A 47 -8.99 -10.42 20.06
N ARG A 48 -7.81 -9.85 20.32
CA ARG A 48 -7.60 -8.42 20.51
C ARG A 48 -6.48 -7.86 19.66
N ARG A 49 -6.67 -6.66 19.10
CA ARG A 49 -5.57 -5.87 18.55
C ARG A 49 -4.75 -5.26 19.67
N HIS A 50 -3.42 -5.38 19.61
CA HIS A 50 -2.55 -4.86 20.68
C HIS A 50 -2.04 -3.42 20.44
N HIS A 51 -2.31 -2.82 19.26
CA HIS A 51 -1.93 -1.44 18.95
C HIS A 51 -0.50 -1.09 19.42
N ALA A 52 0.46 -1.95 19.13
CA ALA A 52 1.85 -1.86 19.57
C ALA A 52 2.11 -2.03 21.10
N ASN A 53 1.08 -2.18 21.94
CA ASN A 53 1.21 -2.39 23.37
C ASN A 53 0.90 -3.84 23.75
N VAL A 54 1.80 -4.75 23.37
CA VAL A 54 1.64 -6.20 23.59
C VAL A 54 1.48 -6.53 25.08
N ARG A 55 2.33 -5.96 25.94
CA ARG A 55 2.32 -6.28 27.39
C ARG A 55 1.01 -5.90 28.06
N ALA A 56 0.48 -4.71 27.80
CA ALA A 56 -0.80 -4.28 28.36
C ALA A 56 -1.97 -5.12 27.84
N THR A 57 -1.94 -5.50 26.54
CA THR A 57 -2.98 -6.33 25.95
C THR A 57 -2.97 -7.75 26.55
N VAL A 58 -1.80 -8.35 26.73
CA VAL A 58 -1.65 -9.66 27.41
C VAL A 58 -2.10 -9.59 28.87
N ALA A 59 -1.72 -8.53 29.59
CA ALA A 59 -2.18 -8.32 30.96
C ALA A 59 -3.71 -8.24 31.05
N GLY A 60 -4.32 -7.42 30.18
CA GLY A 60 -5.79 -7.31 30.12
C GLY A 60 -6.50 -8.61 29.76
N LEU A 61 -5.92 -9.44 28.87
CA LEU A 61 -6.45 -10.77 28.55
C LEU A 61 -6.38 -11.72 29.75
N LEU A 62 -5.24 -11.73 30.44
CA LEU A 62 -5.07 -12.58 31.66
C LEU A 62 -5.97 -12.12 32.79
N GLU A 63 -6.20 -10.81 32.96
CA GLU A 63 -7.20 -10.28 33.92
C GLU A 63 -8.61 -10.77 33.58
N ASP A 64 -8.99 -10.78 32.31
CA ASP A 64 -10.32 -11.22 31.90
C ASP A 64 -10.46 -12.75 31.99
N ILE A 65 -9.41 -13.51 31.70
CA ILE A 65 -9.34 -14.95 31.99
C ILE A 65 -9.54 -15.19 33.50
N HIS A 66 -8.82 -14.45 34.37
CA HIS A 66 -8.94 -14.58 35.82
C HIS A 66 -10.36 -14.28 36.29
N LYS A 67 -10.98 -13.19 35.85
CA LYS A 67 -12.37 -12.84 36.16
C LYS A 67 -13.38 -13.91 35.74
N GLU A 68 -13.21 -14.48 34.54
CA GLU A 68 -14.09 -15.54 34.05
C GLU A 68 -13.93 -16.82 34.90
N LEU A 69 -12.70 -17.17 35.24
CA LEU A 69 -12.44 -18.32 36.12
C LEU A 69 -12.98 -18.07 37.52
N GLU A 70 -12.86 -16.87 38.09
CA GLU A 70 -13.48 -16.49 39.39
C GLU A 70 -15.01 -16.62 39.31
N ALA A 71 -15.63 -16.12 38.23
CA ALA A 71 -17.08 -16.24 38.03
C ALA A 71 -17.56 -17.70 38.02
N ARG A 72 -16.69 -18.61 37.59
CA ARG A 72 -16.93 -20.08 37.61
C ARG A 72 -16.51 -20.75 38.91
N GLY A 73 -16.01 -20.00 39.89
CA GLY A 73 -15.50 -20.54 41.16
C GLY A 73 -14.15 -21.28 41.05
N ARG A 74 -13.35 -20.96 40.01
CA ARG A 74 -12.09 -21.62 39.65
C ARG A 74 -10.90 -20.65 39.62
N GLY A 75 -11.02 -19.45 40.21
CA GLY A 75 -10.02 -18.38 40.13
C GLY A 75 -8.64 -18.71 40.68
N ASP A 76 -8.59 -19.59 41.71
CA ASP A 76 -7.34 -20.05 42.34
C ASP A 76 -6.75 -21.30 41.66
N GLU A 77 -7.41 -21.85 40.62
CA GLU A 77 -6.89 -23.03 39.96
C GLU A 77 -5.58 -22.71 39.22
N PRO A 78 -4.59 -23.60 39.34
CA PRO A 78 -3.35 -23.43 38.61
C PRO A 78 -3.58 -23.62 37.10
N ILE A 79 -2.91 -22.77 36.28
CA ILE A 79 -2.91 -22.83 34.84
C ILE A 79 -1.54 -23.24 34.32
N ARG A 80 -1.49 -23.95 33.22
CA ARG A 80 -0.30 -24.15 32.38
C ARG A 80 -0.41 -23.24 31.19
N LEU A 81 0.47 -22.26 31.10
CA LEU A 81 0.51 -21.27 30.05
C LEU A 81 1.59 -21.65 29.01
N ALA A 82 1.21 -21.72 27.73
CA ALA A 82 2.13 -21.77 26.62
C ALA A 82 1.93 -20.56 25.72
N ILE A 83 3.02 -20.00 25.25
CA ILE A 83 3.03 -18.83 24.38
C ILE A 83 3.55 -19.22 23.00
N THR A 84 2.91 -18.71 21.96
CA THR A 84 3.32 -18.83 20.55
C THR A 84 3.19 -17.48 19.85
N GLY A 85 3.50 -17.45 18.59
CA GLY A 85 3.39 -16.23 17.78
C GLY A 85 4.68 -15.43 17.66
N SER A 86 4.82 -14.70 16.57
CA SER A 86 6.04 -13.95 16.22
C SER A 86 6.46 -12.90 17.27
N GLY A 87 5.50 -12.40 18.09
CA GLY A 87 5.71 -11.46 19.20
C GLY A 87 5.95 -12.12 20.55
N GLY A 88 5.81 -13.45 20.67
CA GLY A 88 5.71 -14.14 21.95
C GLY A 88 7.02 -14.55 22.61
N LEU A 89 8.09 -14.78 21.84
CA LEU A 89 9.34 -15.39 22.35
C LEU A 89 9.94 -14.65 23.56
N ALA A 90 10.18 -13.34 23.41
CA ALA A 90 10.78 -12.55 24.49
C ALA A 90 9.88 -12.48 25.76
N LEU A 91 8.56 -12.52 25.58
CA LEU A 91 7.63 -12.53 26.69
C LEU A 91 7.61 -13.90 27.38
N ALA A 92 7.66 -14.98 26.60
CA ALA A 92 7.76 -16.34 27.14
C ALA A 92 9.03 -16.52 27.98
N ASP A 93 10.18 -16.08 27.48
CA ASP A 93 11.45 -16.10 28.19
C ASP A 93 11.39 -15.31 29.53
N ASN A 94 10.84 -14.09 29.51
CA ASN A 94 10.73 -13.24 30.66
C ASN A 94 9.74 -13.77 31.74
N LEU A 95 8.69 -14.45 31.28
CA LEU A 95 7.69 -15.07 32.17
C LEU A 95 8.11 -16.46 32.61
N HIS A 96 9.20 -17.00 32.05
CA HIS A 96 9.64 -18.39 32.30
C HIS A 96 8.56 -19.42 31.98
N VAL A 97 7.87 -19.22 30.81
CA VAL A 97 6.88 -20.16 30.27
C VAL A 97 7.35 -20.70 28.93
N PRO A 98 6.91 -21.90 28.53
CA PRO A 98 7.28 -22.47 27.26
C PRO A 98 6.85 -21.61 26.05
N PHE A 99 7.75 -21.47 25.09
CA PHE A 99 7.43 -20.95 23.76
C PHE A 99 7.24 -22.10 22.79
N VAL A 100 6.12 -22.12 22.11
CA VAL A 100 5.78 -23.11 21.08
C VAL A 100 5.87 -22.47 19.71
N GLN A 101 6.52 -23.16 18.75
CA GLN A 101 6.55 -22.66 17.37
C GLN A 101 5.15 -22.69 16.74
N GLU A 102 4.78 -21.65 16.00
CA GLU A 102 3.46 -21.53 15.38
C GLU A 102 3.09 -22.72 14.50
N VAL A 103 4.03 -23.22 13.68
CA VAL A 103 3.78 -24.39 12.84
C VAL A 103 3.41 -25.63 13.64
N ILE A 104 4.01 -25.83 14.80
CA ILE A 104 3.72 -26.98 15.66
C ILE A 104 2.34 -26.81 16.31
N ALA A 105 2.04 -25.63 16.82
CA ALA A 105 0.73 -25.32 17.40
C ALA A 105 -0.40 -25.44 16.35
N GLU A 106 -0.21 -24.84 15.18
CA GLU A 106 -1.16 -24.92 14.06
C GLU A 106 -1.43 -26.37 13.64
N THR A 107 -0.38 -27.14 13.39
CA THR A 107 -0.48 -28.54 12.98
C THR A 107 -1.17 -29.38 14.03
N ARG A 108 -0.82 -29.21 15.33
CA ARG A 108 -1.45 -29.95 16.42
C ARG A 108 -2.97 -29.69 16.53
N ALA A 109 -3.39 -28.44 16.32
CA ALA A 109 -4.81 -28.10 16.33
C ALA A 109 -5.57 -28.70 15.14
N ILE A 110 -4.96 -28.71 13.96
CA ILE A 110 -5.58 -29.29 12.75
C ILE A 110 -5.61 -30.82 12.81
N ASP A 111 -4.58 -31.47 13.34
CA ASP A 111 -4.56 -32.93 13.49
C ASP A 111 -5.68 -33.40 14.45
N GLU A 112 -6.06 -32.56 15.45
CA GLU A 112 -7.16 -32.87 16.37
C GLU A 112 -8.52 -32.77 15.69
N GLU A 113 -8.79 -31.65 14.99
CA GLU A 113 -10.13 -31.33 14.49
C GLU A 113 -10.35 -31.76 13.02
N TYR A 114 -9.29 -31.75 12.19
CA TYR A 114 -9.36 -32.02 10.74
C TYR A 114 -8.22 -32.91 10.24
N PRO A 115 -8.13 -34.17 10.72
CA PRO A 115 -7.01 -35.09 10.37
C PRO A 115 -6.96 -35.44 8.86
N GLN A 116 -8.04 -35.17 8.11
CA GLN A 116 -8.08 -35.39 6.65
C GLN A 116 -7.39 -34.27 5.86
N ALA A 117 -7.09 -33.11 6.46
CA ALA A 117 -6.51 -31.95 5.78
C ALA A 117 -5.19 -32.29 5.07
N ASP A 118 -4.97 -31.66 3.92
CA ASP A 118 -3.75 -31.80 3.11
C ASP A 118 -2.92 -30.53 3.13
N VAL A 119 -3.58 -29.35 3.09
CA VAL A 119 -2.91 -28.03 3.05
C VAL A 119 -3.65 -27.05 3.93
N ILE A 120 -2.90 -26.23 4.64
CA ILE A 120 -3.41 -25.07 5.37
C ILE A 120 -2.96 -23.81 4.62
N ILE A 121 -3.88 -22.85 4.44
CA ILE A 121 -3.56 -21.48 4.03
C ILE A 121 -3.96 -20.57 5.18
N GLU A 122 -2.97 -19.97 5.84
CA GLU A 122 -3.17 -19.02 6.92
C GLU A 122 -2.80 -17.61 6.47
N LEU A 123 -3.71 -16.66 6.68
CA LEU A 123 -3.42 -15.24 6.53
C LEU A 123 -3.53 -14.55 7.89
N GLY A 124 -2.39 -14.07 8.36
CA GLY A 124 -2.28 -13.26 9.57
C GLY A 124 -2.35 -11.76 9.28
N GLY A 125 -2.06 -10.96 10.30
CA GLY A 125 -1.97 -9.50 10.19
C GLY A 125 -0.86 -9.05 9.24
N GLU A 126 0.32 -9.68 9.31
CA GLU A 126 1.48 -9.34 8.46
C GLU A 126 2.17 -10.57 7.88
N ASP A 127 1.75 -11.75 8.26
CA ASP A 127 2.30 -13.01 7.79
C ASP A 127 1.27 -13.73 6.92
N ALA A 128 1.72 -14.35 5.86
CA ALA A 128 0.97 -15.28 5.05
C ALA A 128 1.72 -16.61 5.03
N LYS A 129 1.04 -17.72 5.23
CA LYS A 129 1.64 -19.04 5.34
C LYS A 129 0.87 -20.06 4.52
N ILE A 130 1.60 -21.01 3.94
CA ILE A 130 1.04 -22.25 3.38
C ILE A 130 1.76 -23.41 4.05
N THR A 131 1.00 -24.24 4.75
CA THR A 131 1.51 -25.44 5.41
C THR A 131 1.00 -26.69 4.69
N TYR A 132 1.90 -27.45 4.10
CA TYR A 132 1.59 -28.77 3.52
C TYR A 132 1.75 -29.82 4.61
N LEU A 133 0.68 -30.53 4.95
CA LEU A 133 0.65 -31.45 6.08
C LEU A 133 1.24 -32.84 5.74
N LYS A 134 1.19 -33.26 4.47
CA LYS A 134 1.59 -34.62 4.05
C LYS A 134 2.73 -34.60 3.04
N PRO A 135 3.71 -35.53 3.07
CA PRO A 135 3.86 -36.61 4.06
C PRO A 135 4.39 -36.16 5.43
N THR A 136 5.05 -35.03 5.51
CA THR A 136 5.53 -34.38 6.74
C THR A 136 5.20 -32.88 6.64
N PRO A 137 4.85 -32.23 7.74
CA PRO A 137 4.55 -30.80 7.73
C PRO A 137 5.70 -29.99 7.15
N GLU A 138 5.39 -29.18 6.13
CA GLU A 138 6.31 -28.22 5.49
C GLU A 138 5.60 -26.86 5.42
N GLN A 139 6.04 -25.90 6.22
CA GLN A 139 5.50 -24.55 6.22
C GLN A 139 6.36 -23.65 5.33
N ARG A 140 5.68 -22.84 4.54
CA ARG A 140 6.26 -21.76 3.75
C ARG A 140 5.59 -20.45 4.15
N MET A 141 6.41 -19.45 4.43
CA MET A 141 5.96 -18.16 4.93
C MET A 141 6.58 -17.03 4.11
N ASN A 142 5.87 -15.91 3.98
CA ASN A 142 6.43 -14.70 3.39
C ASN A 142 7.52 -14.12 4.31
N GLY A 143 8.76 -14.13 3.84
CA GLY A 143 9.92 -13.75 4.67
C GLY A 143 10.07 -12.26 4.96
N SER A 144 9.55 -11.36 4.12
CA SER A 144 9.87 -9.93 4.21
C SER A 144 8.86 -8.98 3.59
N CYS A 145 7.78 -9.46 3.01
CA CYS A 145 6.78 -8.63 2.34
C CYS A 145 5.38 -8.88 2.91
N ALA A 146 4.77 -7.83 3.47
CA ALA A 146 3.38 -7.88 3.94
C ALA A 146 2.33 -7.91 2.81
N GLY A 147 2.73 -7.97 1.55
CA GLY A 147 1.83 -8.19 0.42
C GLY A 147 1.10 -9.52 0.57
N GLY A 148 -0.23 -9.51 0.45
CA GLY A 148 -1.03 -10.71 0.66
C GLY A 148 -1.45 -10.97 2.11
N THR A 149 -1.37 -9.97 3.00
CA THR A 149 -1.69 -10.08 4.43
C THR A 149 -2.79 -9.11 4.87
N GLY A 150 -3.27 -9.23 6.10
CA GLY A 150 -4.27 -8.33 6.67
C GLY A 150 -3.85 -6.86 6.67
N ALA A 151 -2.60 -6.56 7.02
CA ALA A 151 -2.09 -5.19 7.00
C ALA A 151 -2.07 -4.58 5.58
N PHE A 152 -1.84 -5.39 4.55
CA PHE A 152 -1.99 -4.94 3.17
C PHE A 152 -3.45 -4.61 2.85
N ILE A 153 -4.38 -5.45 3.28
CA ILE A 153 -5.83 -5.24 3.07
C ILE A 153 -6.28 -3.97 3.79
N ASP A 154 -5.88 -3.74 5.04
CA ASP A 154 -6.17 -2.52 5.80
C ASP A 154 -5.65 -1.25 5.09
N GLN A 155 -4.43 -1.30 4.53
CA GLN A 155 -3.87 -0.19 3.74
C GLN A 155 -4.68 0.09 2.47
N MET A 156 -5.13 -0.95 1.78
CA MET A 156 -5.92 -0.79 0.56
C MET A 156 -7.34 -0.32 0.87
N ALA A 157 -7.93 -0.76 1.97
CA ALA A 157 -9.22 -0.28 2.46
C ALA A 157 -9.16 1.23 2.77
N THR A 158 -8.13 1.68 3.48
CA THR A 158 -7.90 3.11 3.74
C THR A 158 -7.76 3.92 2.45
N LEU A 159 -7.13 3.37 1.41
CA LEU A 159 -7.00 4.03 0.11
C LEU A 159 -8.35 4.23 -0.60
N LEU A 160 -9.32 3.35 -0.33
CA LEU A 160 -10.70 3.43 -0.85
C LEU A 160 -11.66 4.11 0.12
N ASP A 161 -11.12 4.72 1.21
CA ASP A 161 -11.88 5.40 2.25
C ASP A 161 -12.90 4.48 2.93
N THR A 162 -12.42 3.33 3.38
CA THR A 162 -13.22 2.31 4.09
C THR A 162 -12.32 1.49 5.03
N ASP A 163 -12.91 0.57 5.77
CA ASP A 163 -12.22 -0.45 6.54
C ASP A 163 -12.25 -1.82 5.83
N ALA A 164 -11.63 -2.83 6.44
CA ALA A 164 -11.59 -4.18 5.86
C ALA A 164 -12.97 -4.82 5.68
N ALA A 165 -13.93 -4.54 6.59
CA ALA A 165 -15.29 -5.03 6.48
C ALA A 165 -16.04 -4.35 5.32
N GLY A 166 -15.93 -3.02 5.22
CA GLY A 166 -16.50 -2.27 4.10
C GLY A 166 -15.87 -2.63 2.75
N LEU A 167 -14.56 -2.93 2.72
CA LEU A 167 -13.89 -3.43 1.51
C LEU A 167 -14.49 -4.78 1.08
N ASN A 168 -14.73 -5.69 2.04
CA ASN A 168 -15.38 -6.97 1.78
C ASN A 168 -16.80 -6.81 1.25
N ASP A 169 -17.57 -5.89 1.83
CA ASP A 169 -18.95 -5.62 1.39
C ASP A 169 -18.99 -4.99 0.00
N MET A 170 -18.10 -4.05 -0.31
CA MET A 170 -17.97 -3.49 -1.66
C MET A 170 -17.66 -4.57 -2.69
N ALA A 171 -16.73 -5.47 -2.39
CA ALA A 171 -16.30 -6.51 -3.32
C ALA A 171 -17.42 -7.47 -3.75
N LYS A 172 -18.51 -7.61 -2.98
CA LYS A 172 -19.68 -8.42 -3.35
C LYS A 172 -20.40 -7.93 -4.60
N HIS A 173 -20.19 -6.67 -5.00
CA HIS A 173 -20.92 -6.00 -6.08
C HIS A 173 -20.03 -5.67 -7.29
N TYR A 174 -18.89 -6.35 -7.44
CA TYR A 174 -18.00 -6.09 -8.57
C TYR A 174 -18.58 -6.60 -9.90
N GLU A 175 -18.26 -5.89 -10.97
CA GLU A 175 -18.58 -6.27 -12.35
C GLU A 175 -17.34 -6.58 -13.17
N THR A 176 -16.19 -5.97 -12.81
CA THR A 176 -14.95 -6.08 -13.57
C THR A 176 -13.76 -6.23 -12.63
N LEU A 177 -12.82 -7.13 -12.96
CA LEU A 177 -11.55 -7.25 -12.27
C LEU A 177 -10.44 -6.53 -13.03
N TYR A 178 -9.73 -5.64 -12.36
CA TYR A 178 -8.55 -4.98 -12.89
C TYR A 178 -7.27 -5.78 -12.59
N PRO A 179 -6.31 -5.83 -13.52
CA PRO A 179 -5.02 -6.44 -13.26
C PRO A 179 -4.21 -5.55 -12.32
N ILE A 180 -4.15 -5.92 -11.06
CA ILE A 180 -3.32 -5.29 -10.04
C ILE A 180 -2.08 -6.13 -9.82
N ALA A 181 -0.91 -5.48 -9.67
CA ALA A 181 0.35 -6.19 -9.46
C ALA A 181 0.31 -7.00 -8.16
N SER A 182 0.38 -8.31 -8.30
CA SER A 182 0.47 -9.26 -7.18
C SER A 182 1.93 -9.46 -6.77
N ARG A 183 2.60 -8.41 -6.27
CA ARG A 183 4.00 -8.45 -5.83
C ARG A 183 4.18 -7.95 -4.41
N CYS A 184 4.10 -6.65 -4.22
CA CYS A 184 4.11 -6.05 -2.88
C CYS A 184 3.10 -4.91 -2.85
N GLY A 185 2.69 -4.50 -1.64
CA GLY A 185 1.69 -3.45 -1.43
C GLY A 185 2.02 -2.13 -2.14
N VAL A 186 3.30 -1.83 -2.32
CA VAL A 186 3.76 -0.63 -3.03
C VAL A 186 3.35 -0.66 -4.51
N PHE A 187 3.62 -1.76 -5.21
CA PHE A 187 3.25 -1.88 -6.63
C PHE A 187 1.74 -1.98 -6.82
N ALA A 188 1.04 -2.70 -5.94
CA ALA A 188 -0.42 -2.75 -5.98
C ALA A 188 -1.03 -1.35 -5.84
N LYS A 189 -0.51 -0.53 -4.94
CA LYS A 189 -0.94 0.85 -4.74
C LYS A 189 -0.65 1.73 -5.97
N THR A 190 0.51 1.55 -6.61
CA THR A 190 0.86 2.25 -7.86
C THR A 190 -0.10 1.91 -9.00
N ASP A 191 -0.62 0.67 -9.05
CA ASP A 191 -1.63 0.29 -10.04
C ASP A 191 -3.04 0.79 -9.67
N LEU A 192 -3.37 0.82 -8.39
CA LEU A 192 -4.70 1.26 -7.91
C LEU A 192 -4.91 2.76 -8.03
N GLN A 193 -3.88 3.56 -7.71
CA GLN A 193 -4.00 5.00 -7.63
C GLN A 193 -4.46 5.65 -8.94
N PRO A 194 -3.90 5.32 -10.11
CA PRO A 194 -4.42 5.81 -11.38
C PRO A 194 -5.87 5.39 -11.63
N LEU A 195 -6.24 4.15 -11.28
CA LEU A 195 -7.61 3.66 -11.46
C LEU A 195 -8.61 4.43 -10.59
N ILE A 196 -8.24 4.78 -9.35
CA ILE A 196 -9.06 5.62 -8.46
C ILE A 196 -9.23 7.00 -9.08
N ASN A 197 -8.14 7.62 -9.51
CA ASN A 197 -8.15 8.95 -10.12
C ASN A 197 -8.95 8.98 -11.43
N ASP A 198 -8.96 7.87 -12.15
CA ASP A 198 -9.72 7.67 -13.38
C ASP A 198 -11.20 7.33 -13.16
N GLY A 199 -11.64 7.29 -11.90
CA GLY A 199 -13.04 7.03 -11.53
C GLY A 199 -13.46 5.57 -11.67
N ALA A 200 -12.56 4.61 -11.55
CA ALA A 200 -12.93 3.18 -11.50
C ALA A 200 -13.87 2.90 -10.31
N ALA A 201 -14.86 2.02 -10.51
CA ALA A 201 -15.83 1.72 -9.47
C ALA A 201 -15.15 1.07 -8.24
N LYS A 202 -15.42 1.59 -7.04
CA LYS A 202 -14.87 1.07 -5.78
C LYS A 202 -15.13 -0.44 -5.60
N PRO A 203 -16.30 -1.02 -5.92
CA PRO A 203 -16.54 -2.46 -5.88
C PRO A 203 -15.57 -3.29 -6.73
N ASP A 204 -15.27 -2.82 -7.94
CA ASP A 204 -14.33 -3.49 -8.84
C ASP A 204 -12.90 -3.46 -8.31
N LEU A 205 -12.50 -2.32 -7.73
CA LEU A 205 -11.19 -2.16 -7.11
C LEU A 205 -11.04 -3.06 -5.89
N ALA A 206 -12.09 -3.15 -5.05
CA ALA A 206 -12.11 -4.01 -3.87
C ALA A 206 -11.94 -5.50 -4.23
N ALA A 207 -12.70 -6.01 -5.20
CA ALA A 207 -12.57 -7.38 -5.68
C ALA A 207 -11.21 -7.65 -6.36
N SER A 208 -10.67 -6.64 -7.06
CA SER A 208 -9.34 -6.72 -7.69
C SER A 208 -8.21 -6.78 -6.65
N ILE A 209 -8.35 -6.08 -5.52
CA ILE A 209 -7.43 -6.15 -4.37
C ILE A 209 -7.42 -7.57 -3.80
N PHE A 210 -8.58 -8.17 -3.51
CA PHE A 210 -8.63 -9.55 -3.00
C PHE A 210 -8.07 -10.56 -3.97
N THR A 211 -8.31 -10.37 -5.27
CA THR A 211 -7.70 -11.21 -6.31
C THR A 211 -6.16 -11.08 -6.32
N ALA A 212 -5.63 -9.86 -6.13
CA ALA A 212 -4.19 -9.65 -6.02
C ALA A 212 -3.61 -10.31 -4.77
N VAL A 213 -4.30 -10.26 -3.62
CA VAL A 213 -3.91 -10.93 -2.37
C VAL A 213 -3.83 -12.45 -2.56
N ALA A 214 -4.88 -13.07 -3.10
CA ALA A 214 -4.89 -14.52 -3.35
C ALA A 214 -3.77 -14.93 -4.32
N THR A 215 -3.62 -14.21 -5.42
CA THR A 215 -2.58 -14.46 -6.42
C THR A 215 -1.18 -14.31 -5.83
N GLN A 216 -0.95 -13.28 -5.01
CA GLN A 216 0.31 -13.03 -4.32
C GLN A 216 0.67 -14.17 -3.39
N THR A 217 -0.27 -14.61 -2.56
CA THR A 217 -0.08 -15.69 -1.59
C THR A 217 0.25 -16.99 -2.30
N ILE A 218 -0.53 -17.37 -3.31
CA ILE A 218 -0.30 -18.58 -4.08
C ILE A 218 1.05 -18.52 -4.82
N ALA A 219 1.31 -17.47 -5.60
CA ALA A 219 2.53 -17.36 -6.40
C ALA A 219 3.80 -17.21 -5.53
N GLY A 220 3.70 -16.54 -4.41
CA GLY A 220 4.83 -16.29 -3.51
C GLY A 220 5.21 -17.52 -2.68
N LEU A 221 4.24 -18.29 -2.20
CA LEU A 221 4.45 -19.34 -1.21
C LEU A 221 4.40 -20.74 -1.78
N ALA A 222 3.55 -21.03 -2.77
CA ALA A 222 3.48 -22.37 -3.34
C ALA A 222 4.79 -22.80 -4.01
N SER A 223 5.54 -21.86 -4.63
CA SER A 223 6.90 -22.08 -5.17
C SER A 223 7.04 -23.39 -5.99
N GLY A 224 6.05 -23.68 -6.83
CA GLY A 224 6.04 -24.87 -7.68
C GLY A 224 5.47 -26.14 -7.06
N ARG A 225 5.11 -26.14 -5.79
CA ARG A 225 4.38 -27.24 -5.16
C ARG A 225 2.88 -27.04 -5.37
N PRO A 226 2.15 -27.99 -5.96
CA PRO A 226 0.72 -27.83 -6.18
C PRO A 226 -0.07 -27.80 -4.87
N ILE A 227 -1.09 -26.96 -4.83
CA ILE A 227 -2.10 -26.91 -3.77
C ILE A 227 -3.26 -27.82 -4.25
N HIS A 228 -3.55 -28.88 -3.51
CA HIS A 228 -4.57 -29.87 -3.88
C HIS A 228 -5.14 -30.56 -2.63
N GLY A 229 -6.16 -31.37 -2.81
CA GLY A 229 -6.84 -32.11 -1.75
C GLY A 229 -7.75 -31.22 -0.90
N THR A 230 -7.82 -31.49 0.40
CA THR A 230 -8.60 -30.71 1.35
C THR A 230 -7.76 -29.53 1.87
N VAL A 231 -8.21 -28.31 1.61
CA VAL A 231 -7.54 -27.06 2.00
C VAL A 231 -8.30 -26.39 3.15
N ILE A 232 -7.60 -26.12 4.24
CA ILE A 232 -8.12 -25.41 5.41
C ILE A 232 -7.72 -23.94 5.33
N PHE A 233 -8.69 -23.02 5.54
CA PHE A 233 -8.44 -21.61 5.66
C PHE A 233 -8.38 -21.16 7.12
N LEU A 234 -7.25 -20.59 7.54
CA LEU A 234 -7.04 -20.08 8.88
C LEU A 234 -6.66 -18.58 8.90
N GLY A 235 -6.69 -18.01 10.10
CA GLY A 235 -6.32 -16.62 10.34
C GLY A 235 -7.47 -15.62 10.15
N GLY A 236 -7.31 -14.44 10.77
CA GLY A 236 -8.36 -13.41 10.81
C GLY A 236 -8.86 -12.97 9.42
N PRO A 237 -8.01 -12.59 8.46
CA PRO A 237 -8.46 -12.18 7.13
C PRO A 237 -9.32 -13.23 6.43
N LEU A 238 -8.94 -14.49 6.43
CA LEU A 238 -9.72 -15.56 5.80
C LEU A 238 -10.98 -15.93 6.60
N PHE A 239 -10.99 -15.72 7.90
CA PHE A 239 -12.17 -15.93 8.73
C PHE A 239 -13.24 -14.85 8.50
N PHE A 240 -12.85 -13.56 8.54
CA PHE A 240 -13.81 -12.45 8.50
C PHE A 240 -14.24 -12.04 7.09
N MET A 241 -13.41 -12.30 6.04
CA MET A 241 -13.65 -11.77 4.68
C MET A 241 -14.07 -12.86 3.70
N SER A 242 -15.37 -12.91 3.38
CA SER A 242 -15.94 -13.87 2.44
C SER A 242 -15.36 -13.71 1.02
N GLU A 243 -15.23 -12.47 0.55
CA GLU A 243 -14.81 -12.19 -0.82
C GLU A 243 -13.31 -12.47 -1.04
N LEU A 244 -12.51 -12.43 0.04
CA LEU A 244 -11.15 -12.90 -0.01
C LEU A 244 -11.08 -14.43 -0.23
N ARG A 245 -11.94 -15.20 0.47
CA ARG A 245 -12.05 -16.64 0.26
C ARG A 245 -12.50 -16.96 -1.18
N GLU A 246 -13.49 -16.21 -1.69
CA GLU A 246 -13.94 -16.37 -3.08
C GLU A 246 -12.82 -16.06 -4.10
N ALA A 247 -11.92 -15.13 -3.81
CA ALA A 247 -10.75 -14.89 -4.63
C ALA A 247 -9.78 -16.09 -4.65
N PHE A 248 -9.58 -16.77 -3.52
CA PHE A 248 -8.81 -18.03 -3.46
C PHE A 248 -9.54 -19.17 -4.19
N HIS A 249 -10.85 -19.31 -4.02
CA HIS A 249 -11.65 -20.31 -4.74
C HIS A 249 -11.48 -20.14 -6.26
N ARG A 250 -11.61 -18.90 -6.79
CA ARG A 250 -11.38 -18.64 -8.23
C ARG A 250 -9.96 -18.97 -8.68
N ALA A 251 -8.94 -18.64 -7.88
CA ALA A 251 -7.54 -18.86 -8.23
C ALA A 251 -7.13 -20.35 -8.21
N LEU A 252 -7.81 -21.17 -7.42
CA LEU A 252 -7.55 -22.61 -7.22
C LEU A 252 -8.65 -23.51 -7.82
N GLU A 253 -9.54 -22.95 -8.63
CA GLU A 253 -10.65 -23.67 -9.25
C GLU A 253 -10.14 -24.90 -10.06
N GLY A 254 -10.77 -26.05 -9.84
CA GLY A 254 -10.42 -27.31 -10.50
C GLY A 254 -9.11 -27.96 -10.04
N LYS A 255 -8.49 -27.47 -8.94
CA LYS A 255 -7.25 -27.96 -8.38
C LYS A 255 -7.41 -28.51 -6.96
N VAL A 256 -8.33 -27.96 -6.20
CA VAL A 256 -8.63 -28.31 -4.81
C VAL A 256 -9.93 -29.11 -4.79
N ASP A 257 -9.97 -30.17 -4.01
CA ASP A 257 -11.14 -31.02 -3.87
C ASP A 257 -12.17 -30.44 -2.93
N GLU A 258 -11.73 -29.82 -1.82
CA GLU A 258 -12.58 -29.23 -0.81
C GLU A 258 -11.88 -28.05 -0.10
N PHE A 259 -12.65 -26.98 0.18
CA PHE A 259 -12.22 -25.88 1.03
C PHE A 259 -13.02 -25.88 2.34
N ILE A 260 -12.33 -25.84 3.47
CA ILE A 260 -12.94 -25.80 4.80
C ILE A 260 -12.53 -24.49 5.50
N VAL A 261 -13.50 -23.82 6.06
CA VAL A 261 -13.30 -22.70 6.98
C VAL A 261 -13.80 -23.14 8.35
N PRO A 262 -12.92 -23.48 9.29
CA PRO A 262 -13.34 -23.88 10.62
C PRO A 262 -14.14 -22.79 11.34
N THR A 263 -15.02 -23.20 12.25
CA THR A 263 -15.55 -22.28 13.26
C THR A 263 -14.38 -21.75 14.08
N ASP A 264 -14.32 -20.44 14.33
CA ASP A 264 -13.21 -19.81 15.06
C ASP A 264 -11.81 -20.02 14.43
N ALA A 265 -11.74 -20.12 13.09
CA ALA A 265 -10.50 -20.32 12.33
C ALA A 265 -9.36 -19.33 12.68
N HIS A 266 -9.68 -18.20 13.30
CA HIS A 266 -8.74 -17.19 13.77
C HIS A 266 -8.08 -17.53 15.13
N LEU A 267 -8.54 -18.58 15.83
CA LEU A 267 -8.05 -19.00 17.15
C LEU A 267 -7.19 -20.27 17.13
N TYR A 268 -7.06 -20.94 15.98
CA TYR A 268 -6.46 -22.28 15.91
C TYR A 268 -5.02 -22.36 16.40
N VAL A 269 -4.21 -21.33 16.19
CA VAL A 269 -2.82 -21.30 16.68
C VAL A 269 -2.78 -21.19 18.21
N ALA A 270 -3.66 -20.38 18.83
CA ALA A 270 -3.80 -20.30 20.29
C ALA A 270 -4.38 -21.60 20.86
N PHE A 271 -5.34 -22.23 20.18
CA PHE A 271 -5.90 -23.51 20.55
C PHE A 271 -4.82 -24.61 20.56
N GLY A 272 -4.04 -24.74 19.50
CA GLY A 272 -2.94 -25.71 19.44
C GLY A 272 -1.88 -25.48 20.52
N SER A 273 -1.59 -24.20 20.85
CA SER A 273 -0.72 -23.86 21.98
C SER A 273 -1.29 -24.33 23.32
N ALA A 274 -2.62 -24.18 23.51
CA ALA A 274 -3.30 -24.70 24.73
C ALA A 274 -3.30 -26.23 24.78
N LEU A 275 -3.45 -26.93 23.64
CA LEU A 275 -3.33 -28.40 23.60
C LEU A 275 -1.93 -28.84 24.06
N LEU A 276 -0.89 -28.23 23.51
CA LEU A 276 0.50 -28.53 23.81
C LEU A 276 0.87 -28.19 25.26
N ALA A 277 0.21 -27.21 25.88
CA ALA A 277 0.34 -26.96 27.32
C ALA A 277 -0.08 -28.16 28.20
N GLY A 278 -0.89 -29.08 27.64
CA GLY A 278 -1.27 -30.35 28.28
C GLY A 278 -0.30 -31.51 28.03
N GLU A 279 0.64 -31.36 27.07
CA GLU A 279 1.51 -32.42 26.57
C GLU A 279 2.99 -32.12 26.85
N PRO A 280 3.45 -32.24 28.12
CA PRO A 280 4.82 -31.85 28.50
C PRO A 280 5.93 -32.66 27.82
N ASP A 281 5.63 -33.83 27.31
CA ASP A 281 6.59 -34.71 26.62
C ASP A 281 6.89 -34.25 25.15
N GLN A 282 6.14 -33.30 24.63
CA GLN A 282 6.34 -32.74 23.27
C GLN A 282 7.10 -31.41 23.27
N LEU A 283 7.57 -30.96 24.42
CA LEU A 283 8.37 -29.73 24.53
C LEU A 283 9.84 -29.97 24.16
N GLU A 284 10.53 -28.91 23.74
CA GLU A 284 11.96 -28.95 23.54
C GLU A 284 12.71 -29.27 24.84
N GLU A 285 13.87 -29.94 24.72
CA GLU A 285 14.69 -30.37 25.86
C GLU A 285 15.10 -29.15 26.70
N GLY A 286 14.69 -29.12 27.97
CA GLY A 286 14.95 -28.03 28.90
C GLY A 286 13.78 -27.05 29.13
N GLN A 287 12.67 -27.17 28.44
CA GLN A 287 11.43 -26.45 28.72
C GLN A 287 10.57 -27.21 29.73
N HIS A 288 10.13 -26.53 30.77
CA HIS A 288 9.27 -27.11 31.80
C HIS A 288 8.01 -26.27 32.00
N PHE A 289 6.84 -26.91 32.12
CA PHE A 289 5.62 -26.26 32.54
C PHE A 289 5.58 -26.17 34.07
N GLU A 290 5.65 -24.95 34.58
CA GLU A 290 5.29 -24.68 35.96
C GLU A 290 3.83 -24.22 35.99
N ALA A 291 2.98 -24.94 36.75
CA ALA A 291 1.60 -24.53 36.91
C ALA A 291 1.54 -23.37 37.93
N ARG A 292 1.03 -22.22 37.51
CA ARG A 292 0.95 -20.98 38.28
C ARG A 292 -0.48 -20.44 38.24
N THR A 293 -0.88 -19.64 39.23
CA THR A 293 -2.17 -18.94 39.12
C THR A 293 -2.11 -17.76 38.13
N CYS A 294 -3.25 -17.34 37.58
CA CYS A 294 -3.31 -16.13 36.77
C CYS A 294 -2.76 -14.90 37.50
N ALA A 295 -3.02 -14.80 38.82
CA ALA A 295 -2.53 -13.72 39.67
C ALA A 295 -1.00 -13.68 39.76
N ASP A 296 -0.33 -14.84 39.85
CA ASP A 296 1.14 -14.90 39.89
C ASP A 296 1.76 -14.46 38.56
N ILE A 297 1.14 -14.82 37.42
CA ILE A 297 1.60 -14.44 36.09
C ILE A 297 1.41 -12.93 35.90
N LEU A 298 0.27 -12.37 36.28
CA LEU A 298 -0.01 -10.92 36.24
C LEU A 298 1.01 -10.12 37.06
N LYS A 299 1.37 -10.59 38.26
CA LYS A 299 2.41 -9.96 39.05
C LYS A 299 3.76 -9.97 38.37
N SER A 300 4.15 -11.09 37.75
CA SER A 300 5.40 -11.17 36.96
C SER A 300 5.41 -10.20 35.81
N LEU A 301 4.26 -9.97 35.11
CA LEU A 301 4.14 -8.97 34.03
C LEU A 301 4.31 -7.54 34.54
N GLU A 302 3.85 -7.22 35.76
CA GLU A 302 4.05 -5.89 36.35
C GLU A 302 5.52 -5.59 36.62
N ASP A 303 6.27 -6.58 37.10
CA ASP A 303 7.71 -6.45 37.39
C ASP A 303 8.53 -6.15 36.08
N LEU A 304 8.02 -6.57 34.92
CA LEU A 304 8.65 -6.33 33.59
C LEU A 304 8.47 -4.90 33.08
N LYS A 305 7.61 -4.06 33.66
CA LYS A 305 7.33 -2.69 33.18
C LYS A 305 8.54 -1.76 33.20
N ASN A 306 9.55 -2.04 34.02
CA ASN A 306 10.70 -1.15 34.29
C ASN A 306 12.02 -1.57 33.65
N LEU A 307 12.02 -2.50 32.68
CA LEU A 307 13.26 -2.90 32.00
C LEU A 307 13.62 -1.87 30.91
N PRO A 308 14.88 -1.35 30.87
CA PRO A 308 15.31 -0.40 29.86
C PRO A 308 15.36 -1.04 28.46
N ALA A 309 15.03 -0.26 27.44
CA ALA A 309 15.16 -0.67 26.06
C ALA A 309 16.64 -0.76 25.65
N ASN A 310 17.00 -1.77 24.86
CA ASN A 310 18.36 -1.97 24.36
C ASN A 310 18.43 -1.75 22.83
N THR A 311 17.95 -0.57 22.37
CA THR A 311 17.88 -0.21 20.96
C THR A 311 18.91 0.86 20.60
N PRO A 312 19.46 0.88 19.37
CA PRO A 312 20.23 2.01 18.85
C PRO A 312 19.37 3.28 18.82
N THR A 313 19.93 4.42 19.23
CA THR A 313 19.18 5.69 19.34
C THR A 313 19.74 6.77 18.44
N MET A 314 18.85 7.70 18.06
CA MET A 314 19.15 8.97 17.38
C MET A 314 19.11 10.12 18.39
N PRO A 315 19.68 11.29 18.05
CA PRO A 315 19.52 12.48 18.90
C PRO A 315 18.04 12.85 19.09
N PRO A 316 17.65 13.36 20.27
CA PRO A 316 16.30 13.88 20.48
C PRO A 316 16.03 15.05 19.51
N LEU A 317 14.76 15.17 19.07
CA LEU A 317 14.36 16.25 18.16
C LEU A 317 14.61 17.62 18.76
N PHE A 318 14.33 17.79 20.06
CA PHE A 318 14.61 18.99 20.82
C PHE A 318 15.34 18.63 22.11
N PRO A 319 16.68 18.90 22.19
CA PRO A 319 17.45 18.66 23.42
C PRO A 319 16.98 19.55 24.58
N THR A 320 16.52 20.79 24.27
CA THR A 320 16.05 21.76 25.28
C THR A 320 14.76 22.45 24.82
N GLU A 321 14.00 22.99 25.77
CA GLU A 321 12.80 23.79 25.45
C GLU A 321 13.18 25.07 24.67
N ALA A 322 14.35 25.66 24.92
CA ALA A 322 14.84 26.81 24.17
C ALA A 322 15.04 26.51 22.67
N ASP A 323 15.51 25.30 22.33
CA ASP A 323 15.62 24.85 20.94
C ASP A 323 14.25 24.74 20.27
N ARG A 324 13.25 24.25 21.00
CA ARG A 324 11.85 24.16 20.54
C ARG A 324 11.23 25.53 20.33
N GLU A 325 11.43 26.48 21.23
CA GLU A 325 10.96 27.85 21.08
C GLU A 325 11.63 28.55 19.88
N ALA A 326 12.94 28.38 19.70
CA ALA A 326 13.66 28.94 18.56
C ALA A 326 13.14 28.37 17.22
N PHE A 327 12.89 27.08 17.14
CA PHE A 327 12.29 26.43 15.99
C PHE A 327 10.88 26.96 15.70
N ASN A 328 10.01 27.06 16.70
CA ASN A 328 8.65 27.58 16.55
C ASN A 328 8.68 29.02 16.05
N ASN A 329 9.53 29.87 16.60
CA ASN A 329 9.65 31.27 16.19
C ASN A 329 10.09 31.44 14.73
N ARG A 330 10.87 30.50 14.18
CA ARG A 330 11.23 30.51 12.75
C ARG A 330 10.06 30.07 11.86
N HIS A 331 9.39 29.00 12.21
CA HIS A 331 8.45 28.32 11.34
C HIS A 331 6.99 28.79 11.44
N HIS A 332 6.64 29.63 12.44
CA HIS A 332 5.33 30.28 12.55
C HIS A 332 5.27 31.66 11.86
N ARG A 333 6.25 32.01 11.03
CA ARG A 333 6.20 33.21 10.23
C ARG A 333 5.20 33.07 9.10
N GLU A 334 4.42 34.16 8.87
CA GLU A 334 3.54 34.25 7.72
C GLU A 334 4.38 34.60 6.49
N HIS A 335 4.41 33.73 5.49
CA HIS A 335 5.09 33.92 4.22
C HIS A 335 4.12 34.36 3.11
N VAL A 336 2.87 33.89 3.18
CA VAL A 336 1.78 34.26 2.28
C VAL A 336 0.65 34.79 3.15
N HIS A 337 0.18 36.02 2.83
CA HIS A 337 -0.93 36.62 3.55
C HIS A 337 -2.24 35.86 3.23
N ILE A 338 -2.98 35.56 4.30
CA ILE A 338 -4.29 34.94 4.22
C ILE A 338 -5.32 35.98 4.61
N GLY A 339 -5.96 36.56 3.61
CA GLY A 339 -7.03 37.54 3.76
C GLY A 339 -8.41 36.88 3.93
N THR A 340 -9.44 37.63 3.59
CA THR A 340 -10.84 37.17 3.63
C THR A 340 -11.52 37.47 2.30
N LEU A 341 -12.44 36.59 1.91
CA LEU A 341 -13.29 36.82 0.75
C LEU A 341 -14.38 37.89 1.02
N ASP A 342 -14.67 38.20 2.29
CA ASP A 342 -15.67 39.19 2.66
C ASP A 342 -15.32 40.56 2.13
N GLY A 343 -16.21 41.13 1.30
CA GLY A 343 -16.00 42.45 0.70
C GLY A 343 -14.94 42.49 -0.41
N ALA A 344 -14.45 41.41 -0.86
CA ALA A 344 -13.49 41.32 -1.98
C ALA A 344 -14.09 41.94 -3.26
N GLN A 345 -13.25 42.60 -4.04
CA GLN A 345 -13.60 43.25 -5.30
C GLN A 345 -12.58 42.91 -6.39
N GLY A 346 -12.99 42.94 -7.63
CA GLY A 346 -12.09 42.76 -8.77
C GLY A 346 -11.82 41.29 -9.15
N PRO A 347 -10.81 41.04 -10.02
CA PRO A 347 -10.50 39.73 -10.51
C PRO A 347 -9.88 38.81 -9.46
N HIS A 348 -10.30 37.56 -9.46
CA HIS A 348 -9.75 36.53 -8.61
C HIS A 348 -9.34 35.33 -9.45
N PHE A 349 -8.34 34.59 -9.02
CA PHE A 349 -7.71 33.50 -9.75
C PHE A 349 -7.80 32.21 -8.95
N LEU A 350 -8.44 31.21 -9.56
CA LEU A 350 -8.68 29.91 -8.91
C LEU A 350 -7.58 28.92 -9.30
N GLY A 351 -6.94 28.32 -8.31
CA GLY A 351 -6.05 27.18 -8.47
C GLY A 351 -6.61 25.96 -7.77
N ILE A 352 -6.65 24.82 -8.46
CA ILE A 352 -7.08 23.53 -7.89
C ILE A 352 -5.95 22.51 -8.07
N ASP A 353 -5.49 21.91 -6.98
CA ASP A 353 -4.56 20.79 -6.96
C ASP A 353 -5.35 19.50 -6.62
N ALA A 354 -5.62 18.71 -7.65
CA ALA A 354 -6.30 17.43 -7.51
C ALA A 354 -5.29 16.29 -7.34
N GLY A 355 -4.82 16.12 -6.11
CA GLY A 355 -3.91 15.04 -5.74
C GLY A 355 -4.60 13.69 -5.68
N SER A 356 -3.82 12.66 -5.42
CA SER A 356 -4.27 11.26 -5.40
C SER A 356 -5.25 10.92 -4.28
N THR A 357 -5.11 11.55 -3.11
CA THR A 357 -5.96 11.30 -1.93
C THR A 357 -6.63 12.58 -1.41
N THR A 358 -6.08 13.73 -1.73
CA THR A 358 -6.56 15.02 -1.27
C THR A 358 -6.74 15.97 -2.43
N ILE A 359 -7.70 16.88 -2.29
CA ILE A 359 -7.90 18.01 -3.18
C ILE A 359 -7.71 19.31 -2.40
N LYS A 360 -7.00 20.24 -3.00
CA LYS A 360 -6.76 21.54 -2.42
C LYS A 360 -7.16 22.59 -3.43
N ALA A 361 -7.64 23.72 -2.93
CA ALA A 361 -7.95 24.85 -3.78
C ALA A 361 -7.59 26.17 -3.06
N THR A 362 -7.16 27.12 -3.85
CA THR A 362 -6.91 28.49 -3.39
C THR A 362 -7.53 29.47 -4.39
N LEU A 363 -8.15 30.51 -3.84
CA LEU A 363 -8.58 31.68 -4.61
C LEU A 363 -7.67 32.84 -4.21
N VAL A 364 -6.97 33.42 -5.14
CA VAL A 364 -6.07 34.55 -4.92
C VAL A 364 -6.61 35.81 -5.58
N ASN A 365 -6.36 36.96 -4.95
CA ASN A 365 -6.64 38.27 -5.51
C ASN A 365 -5.50 38.73 -6.46
N ASP A 366 -5.62 39.93 -7.01
CA ASP A 366 -4.61 40.50 -7.90
C ASP A 366 -3.28 40.80 -7.18
N ASP A 367 -3.31 41.01 -5.87
CA ASP A 367 -2.12 41.20 -5.02
C ASP A 367 -1.45 39.88 -4.62
N ARG A 368 -1.94 38.72 -5.11
CA ARG A 368 -1.45 37.38 -4.83
C ARG A 368 -1.69 36.90 -3.40
N GLU A 369 -2.61 37.51 -2.67
CA GLU A 369 -3.03 37.06 -1.35
C GLU A 369 -4.08 35.98 -1.49
N ILE A 370 -4.07 34.98 -0.61
CA ILE A 370 -5.10 33.95 -0.57
C ILE A 370 -6.31 34.51 0.16
N VAL A 371 -7.42 34.72 -0.54
CA VAL A 371 -8.68 35.21 0.04
C VAL A 371 -9.64 34.10 0.44
N TRP A 372 -9.41 32.89 -0.10
CA TRP A 372 -10.14 31.67 0.26
C TRP A 372 -9.28 30.43 -0.02
N SER A 373 -9.42 29.41 0.80
CA SER A 373 -8.73 28.15 0.59
C SER A 373 -9.52 26.96 1.13
N SER A 374 -9.27 25.79 0.56
CA SER A 374 -9.80 24.50 1.03
C SER A 374 -8.72 23.42 0.95
N TYR A 375 -8.73 22.55 1.94
CA TYR A 375 -7.92 21.32 1.96
C TYR A 375 -8.85 20.18 2.42
N ALA A 376 -9.14 19.24 1.55
CA ALA A 376 -10.09 18.15 1.81
C ALA A 376 -9.59 16.82 1.24
N THR A 377 -10.13 15.71 1.73
CA THR A 377 -10.00 14.40 1.08
C THR A 377 -10.84 14.39 -0.19
N ASN A 378 -10.37 13.69 -1.23
CA ASN A 378 -11.14 13.54 -2.48
C ASN A 378 -12.10 12.35 -2.46
N GLU A 379 -12.14 11.58 -1.37
CA GLU A 379 -13.04 10.43 -1.14
C GLU A 379 -13.09 9.45 -2.35
N GLY A 380 -11.98 9.37 -3.10
CA GLY A 380 -11.89 8.56 -4.32
C GLY A 380 -12.65 9.14 -5.53
N SER A 381 -13.14 10.39 -5.45
CA SER A 381 -13.80 11.09 -6.57
C SER A 381 -13.32 12.54 -6.68
N PRO A 382 -12.16 12.79 -7.31
CA PRO A 382 -11.61 14.14 -7.46
C PRO A 382 -12.60 15.13 -8.10
N LEU A 383 -13.39 14.67 -9.07
CA LEU A 383 -14.37 15.53 -9.74
C LEU A 383 -15.49 15.97 -8.81
N THR A 384 -16.08 15.04 -8.03
CA THR A 384 -17.13 15.40 -7.06
C THR A 384 -16.63 16.38 -6.02
N ALA A 385 -15.43 16.16 -5.51
CA ALA A 385 -14.79 17.07 -4.56
C ALA A 385 -14.53 18.45 -5.19
N ALA A 386 -14.05 18.50 -6.45
CA ALA A 386 -13.84 19.76 -7.17
C ALA A 386 -15.16 20.52 -7.41
N VAL A 387 -16.25 19.82 -7.78
CA VAL A 387 -17.61 20.41 -7.92
C VAL A 387 -18.06 21.05 -6.61
N ASN A 388 -17.89 20.39 -5.48
CA ASN A 388 -18.26 20.93 -4.17
C ASN A 388 -17.45 22.17 -3.81
N ILE A 389 -16.14 22.17 -4.11
CA ILE A 389 -15.27 23.34 -3.92
C ILE A 389 -15.75 24.53 -4.77
N VAL A 390 -16.03 24.30 -6.05
CA VAL A 390 -16.47 25.38 -6.95
C VAL A 390 -17.82 25.94 -6.52
N LYS A 391 -18.78 25.08 -6.12
CA LYS A 391 -20.07 25.50 -5.54
C LYS A 391 -19.87 26.37 -4.30
N GLN A 392 -18.98 25.96 -3.41
CA GLN A 392 -18.69 26.67 -2.19
C GLN A 392 -18.11 28.06 -2.48
N ILE A 393 -17.13 28.16 -3.39
CA ILE A 393 -16.55 29.44 -3.79
C ILE A 393 -17.61 30.33 -4.42
N GLN A 394 -18.37 29.83 -5.43
CA GLN A 394 -19.39 30.64 -6.11
C GLN A 394 -20.48 31.11 -5.19
N SER A 395 -20.86 30.36 -4.16
CA SER A 395 -21.87 30.76 -3.17
C SER A 395 -21.38 31.85 -2.20
N GLN A 396 -20.06 31.99 -2.02
CA GLN A 396 -19.43 32.93 -1.10
C GLN A 396 -18.85 34.17 -1.79
N LEU A 397 -18.80 34.16 -3.14
CA LEU A 397 -18.18 35.22 -3.90
C LEU A 397 -19.04 36.50 -3.78
N PRO A 398 -18.49 37.63 -3.26
CA PRO A 398 -19.26 38.84 -3.08
C PRO A 398 -19.56 39.55 -4.40
N GLU A 399 -20.58 40.43 -4.38
CA GLU A 399 -20.92 41.30 -5.54
C GLU A 399 -19.74 42.21 -5.87
N GLY A 400 -19.29 42.20 -7.14
CA GLY A 400 -18.11 42.92 -7.62
C GLY A 400 -16.81 42.13 -7.66
N ALA A 401 -16.80 40.91 -7.17
CA ALA A 401 -15.71 39.97 -7.36
C ALA A 401 -16.10 38.85 -8.39
N TRP A 402 -15.16 38.43 -9.18
CA TRP A 402 -15.39 37.34 -10.14
C TRP A 402 -14.15 36.44 -10.30
N ILE A 403 -14.34 35.22 -10.73
CA ILE A 403 -13.23 34.34 -11.13
C ILE A 403 -12.81 34.75 -12.54
N ALA A 404 -11.66 35.40 -12.64
CA ALA A 404 -11.14 35.89 -13.91
C ALA A 404 -10.49 34.77 -14.75
N ARG A 405 -9.78 33.85 -14.09
CA ARG A 405 -9.18 32.66 -14.71
C ARG A 405 -9.01 31.52 -13.70
N SER A 406 -9.00 30.30 -14.17
CA SER A 406 -8.88 29.09 -13.38
C SER A 406 -7.84 28.14 -13.95
N CYS A 407 -7.10 27.46 -13.06
CA CYS A 407 -6.04 26.52 -13.45
C CYS A 407 -6.08 25.28 -12.55
N ALA A 408 -5.90 24.12 -13.14
CA ALA A 408 -5.77 22.87 -12.40
C ALA A 408 -4.35 22.32 -12.45
N THR A 409 -4.01 21.51 -11.44
CA THR A 409 -2.79 20.72 -11.37
C THR A 409 -3.02 19.41 -10.63
N GLY A 410 -2.02 18.54 -10.60
CA GLY A 410 -2.07 17.24 -9.92
C GLY A 410 -2.59 16.10 -10.80
N TYR A 411 -2.70 14.90 -10.25
CA TYR A 411 -3.08 13.68 -11.00
C TYR A 411 -4.48 13.74 -11.62
N GLY A 412 -5.43 14.45 -10.98
CA GLY A 412 -6.80 14.61 -11.47
C GLY A 412 -7.01 15.79 -12.43
N GLU A 413 -5.94 16.50 -12.79
CA GLU A 413 -5.96 17.74 -13.58
C GLU A 413 -6.82 17.62 -14.83
N GLY A 414 -6.57 16.64 -15.69
CA GLY A 414 -7.28 16.51 -16.96
C GLY A 414 -8.78 16.21 -16.81
N LEU A 415 -9.17 15.40 -15.82
CA LEU A 415 -10.57 15.10 -15.54
C LEU A 415 -11.35 16.33 -15.07
N ILE A 416 -10.78 17.07 -14.12
CA ILE A 416 -11.45 18.26 -13.55
C ILE A 416 -11.44 19.43 -14.54
N THR A 417 -10.36 19.60 -15.32
CA THR A 417 -10.28 20.62 -16.38
C THR A 417 -11.36 20.39 -17.44
N THR A 418 -11.53 19.14 -17.90
CA THR A 418 -12.57 18.81 -18.86
C THR A 418 -13.96 18.93 -18.26
N GLY A 419 -14.20 18.40 -17.05
CA GLY A 419 -15.54 18.34 -16.45
C GLY A 419 -16.05 19.69 -15.94
N LEU A 420 -15.16 20.55 -15.48
CA LEU A 420 -15.52 21.89 -14.95
C LEU A 420 -15.23 23.02 -15.93
N HIS A 421 -14.74 22.74 -17.13
CA HIS A 421 -14.29 23.75 -18.11
C HIS A 421 -13.32 24.76 -17.52
N LEU A 422 -12.30 24.28 -16.78
CA LEU A 422 -11.24 25.16 -16.30
C LEU A 422 -10.44 25.70 -17.49
N ASP A 423 -9.95 26.91 -17.39
CA ASP A 423 -9.29 27.60 -18.51
C ASP A 423 -7.98 26.92 -18.92
N GLU A 424 -7.29 26.30 -17.96
CA GLU A 424 -6.01 25.62 -18.23
C GLU A 424 -5.63 24.59 -17.17
N GLY A 425 -4.69 23.70 -17.55
CA GLY A 425 -3.96 22.81 -16.65
C GLY A 425 -2.47 23.12 -16.69
N VAL A 426 -1.79 22.92 -15.56
CA VAL A 426 -0.33 23.08 -15.46
C VAL A 426 0.30 21.86 -14.82
N VAL A 427 1.49 21.52 -15.31
CA VAL A 427 2.26 20.42 -14.73
C VAL A 427 2.56 20.70 -13.25
N GLU A 428 2.34 19.73 -12.40
CA GLU A 428 2.40 19.86 -10.95
C GLU A 428 3.75 20.42 -10.45
N THR A 429 4.86 19.97 -11.05
CA THR A 429 6.20 20.50 -10.69
C THR A 429 6.34 21.99 -10.97
N MET A 430 5.71 22.49 -12.03
CA MET A 430 5.72 23.93 -12.34
C MET A 430 4.85 24.74 -11.36
N ALA A 431 3.70 24.21 -10.95
CA ALA A 431 2.87 24.83 -9.93
C ALA A 431 3.63 24.93 -8.60
N HIS A 432 4.24 23.82 -8.15
CA HIS A 432 5.04 23.80 -6.94
C HIS A 432 6.24 24.78 -6.99
N TYR A 433 6.96 24.82 -8.10
CA TYR A 433 8.07 25.78 -8.28
C TYR A 433 7.58 27.23 -8.21
N ARG A 434 6.49 27.59 -8.90
CA ARG A 434 5.96 28.96 -8.89
C ARG A 434 5.53 29.39 -7.49
N GLY A 435 4.88 28.51 -6.73
CA GLY A 435 4.55 28.79 -5.35
C GLY A 435 5.80 29.01 -4.49
N ALA A 436 6.80 28.16 -4.63
CA ALA A 436 8.05 28.27 -3.87
C ALA A 436 8.85 29.54 -4.20
N GLU A 437 8.98 29.87 -5.49
CA GLU A 437 9.65 31.10 -5.94
C GLU A 437 8.96 32.36 -5.44
N MET A 438 7.62 32.34 -5.36
CA MET A 438 6.87 33.44 -4.79
C MET A 438 7.13 33.64 -3.29
N VAL A 439 7.26 32.56 -2.53
CA VAL A 439 7.52 32.57 -1.08
C VAL A 439 8.97 32.91 -0.78
N SER A 440 9.90 32.38 -1.58
CA SER A 440 11.34 32.53 -1.38
C SER A 440 12.02 32.75 -2.72
N PRO A 441 12.09 34.01 -3.18
CA PRO A 441 12.74 34.35 -4.45
C PRO A 441 14.19 33.88 -4.51
N GLY A 442 14.55 33.25 -5.63
CA GLY A 442 15.87 32.63 -5.82
C GLY A 442 16.00 31.27 -5.13
N VAL A 443 14.91 30.53 -4.95
CA VAL A 443 14.91 29.18 -4.41
C VAL A 443 15.82 28.26 -5.20
N THR A 444 16.69 27.51 -4.50
CA THR A 444 17.64 26.58 -5.10
C THR A 444 17.16 25.12 -5.04
N ALA A 445 16.34 24.80 -4.05
CA ALA A 445 15.74 23.48 -3.93
C ALA A 445 14.32 23.55 -3.40
N VAL A 446 13.42 22.79 -4.03
CA VAL A 446 12.05 22.57 -3.54
C VAL A 446 11.91 21.10 -3.22
N ILE A 447 11.48 20.80 -2.00
CA ILE A 447 11.20 19.43 -1.55
C ILE A 447 9.74 19.38 -1.13
N ASP A 448 8.94 18.72 -1.95
CA ASP A 448 7.54 18.48 -1.68
C ASP A 448 7.35 17.04 -1.22
N ILE A 449 6.81 16.87 0.00
CA ILE A 449 6.44 15.54 0.50
C ILE A 449 4.93 15.53 0.74
N GLY A 450 4.23 14.92 -0.20
CA GLY A 450 2.80 14.70 -0.16
C GLY A 450 2.40 13.50 0.70
N GLY A 451 1.12 13.13 0.62
CA GLY A 451 0.61 11.94 1.29
C GLY A 451 1.11 10.64 0.65
N GLN A 452 1.27 10.60 -0.67
CA GLN A 452 1.55 9.38 -1.42
C GLN A 452 2.82 9.44 -2.25
N ASP A 453 3.25 10.62 -2.62
CA ASP A 453 4.38 10.89 -3.48
C ASP A 453 5.30 11.94 -2.88
N MET A 454 6.46 12.05 -3.47
CA MET A 454 7.46 13.03 -3.10
C MET A 454 8.11 13.55 -4.37
N LYS A 455 8.37 14.85 -4.40
CA LYS A 455 9.08 15.53 -5.50
C LYS A 455 10.23 16.36 -4.95
N TYR A 456 11.32 16.33 -5.67
CA TYR A 456 12.48 17.19 -5.45
C TYR A 456 12.77 17.93 -6.75
N LEU A 457 12.91 19.24 -6.67
CA LEU A 457 13.31 20.12 -7.77
C LEU A 457 14.62 20.78 -7.38
N ALA A 458 15.65 20.63 -8.21
CA ALA A 458 16.84 21.44 -8.14
C ALA A 458 16.70 22.61 -9.12
N ILE A 459 16.97 23.80 -8.66
CA ILE A 459 16.80 25.04 -9.41
C ILE A 459 18.15 25.79 -9.49
N SER A 460 18.51 26.18 -10.71
CA SER A 460 19.70 27.01 -11.00
C SER A 460 19.29 28.17 -11.87
N ASP A 461 19.59 29.39 -11.44
CA ASP A 461 19.29 30.63 -12.18
C ASP A 461 17.81 30.75 -12.62
N GLY A 462 16.87 30.33 -11.77
CA GLY A 462 15.44 30.39 -12.05
C GLY A 462 14.92 29.29 -13.01
N VAL A 463 15.76 28.29 -13.32
CA VAL A 463 15.38 27.17 -14.19
C VAL A 463 15.45 25.87 -13.39
N ILE A 464 14.45 24.99 -13.58
CA ILE A 464 14.48 23.66 -13.01
C ILE A 464 15.52 22.82 -13.74
N ASP A 465 16.59 22.50 -13.08
CA ASP A 465 17.77 21.80 -13.60
C ASP A 465 17.59 20.28 -13.53
N SER A 466 17.04 19.78 -12.43
CA SER A 466 16.71 18.37 -12.28
C SER A 466 15.47 18.13 -11.44
N ILE A 467 14.81 17.02 -11.70
CA ILE A 467 13.62 16.57 -11.00
C ILE A 467 13.85 15.13 -10.53
N ALA A 468 13.63 14.87 -9.25
CA ALA A 468 13.51 13.51 -8.73
C ALA A 468 12.11 13.32 -8.14
N VAL A 469 11.44 12.24 -8.55
CA VAL A 469 10.08 11.92 -8.12
C VAL A 469 10.05 10.51 -7.56
N ASN A 470 9.30 10.31 -6.49
CA ASN A 470 8.98 9.01 -5.96
C ASN A 470 7.46 8.83 -5.93
N GLU A 471 6.93 8.24 -6.99
CA GLU A 471 5.50 7.90 -7.11
C GLU A 471 5.23 6.43 -6.75
N ALA A 472 6.28 5.60 -6.75
CA ALA A 472 6.15 4.15 -6.61
C ALA A 472 6.19 3.66 -5.16
N CYS A 473 6.68 4.46 -4.21
CA CYS A 473 6.87 4.02 -2.84
C CYS A 473 6.56 5.12 -1.82
N SER A 474 5.55 4.90 -1.00
CA SER A 474 5.16 5.84 0.05
C SER A 474 6.09 5.86 1.28
N SER A 475 7.21 5.14 1.29
CA SER A 475 8.11 5.04 2.44
C SER A 475 8.81 6.36 2.84
N GLY A 476 8.76 7.36 1.98
CA GLY A 476 9.22 8.72 2.24
C GLY A 476 8.09 9.74 2.28
N CYS A 477 6.83 9.35 2.44
CA CYS A 477 5.64 10.18 2.29
C CYS A 477 4.73 10.12 3.53
N GLY A 478 3.75 11.02 3.61
CA GLY A 478 2.88 11.18 4.77
C GLY A 478 2.04 9.95 5.10
N SER A 479 1.57 9.21 4.10
CA SER A 479 0.77 7.98 4.33
C SER A 479 1.55 6.88 5.04
N PHE A 480 2.88 6.89 4.97
CA PHE A 480 3.72 6.00 5.76
C PHE A 480 3.55 6.29 7.26
N LEU A 481 3.68 7.56 7.66
CA LEU A 481 3.47 7.97 9.06
C LEU A 481 2.03 7.73 9.52
N GLN A 482 1.05 8.06 8.67
CA GLN A 482 -0.36 7.84 8.97
C GLN A 482 -0.68 6.36 9.22
N THR A 483 -0.11 5.44 8.41
CA THR A 483 -0.27 4.00 8.61
C THR A 483 0.29 3.55 9.96
N PHE A 484 1.47 4.04 10.35
CA PHE A 484 2.05 3.70 11.65
C PHE A 484 1.30 4.34 12.80
N ALA A 485 0.86 5.60 12.71
CA ALA A 485 0.02 6.24 13.71
C ALA A 485 -1.26 5.42 13.97
N GLN A 486 -1.96 5.04 12.91
CA GLN A 486 -3.16 4.19 13.00
C GLN A 486 -2.87 2.83 13.61
N SER A 487 -1.75 2.19 13.25
CA SER A 487 -1.36 0.89 13.83
C SER A 487 -1.06 0.97 15.33
N MET A 488 -0.65 2.15 15.81
CA MET A 488 -0.45 2.47 17.22
C MET A 488 -1.71 2.98 17.92
N GLY A 489 -2.83 3.13 17.19
CA GLY A 489 -4.09 3.66 17.74
C GLY A 489 -4.08 5.16 17.97
N LEU A 490 -3.23 5.92 17.28
CA LEU A 490 -3.06 7.37 17.40
C LEU A 490 -3.59 8.10 16.17
N THR A 491 -4.09 9.32 16.35
CA THR A 491 -4.22 10.29 15.28
C THR A 491 -2.84 10.78 14.84
N ILE A 492 -2.74 11.43 13.69
CA ILE A 492 -1.44 11.95 13.22
C ILE A 492 -0.93 13.10 14.12
N GLU A 493 -1.83 13.85 14.71
CA GLU A 493 -1.53 14.93 15.66
C GLU A 493 -0.96 14.35 16.96
N GLU A 494 -1.60 13.33 17.55
CA GLU A 494 -1.12 12.63 18.75
C GLU A 494 0.24 11.97 18.49
N PHE A 495 0.40 11.34 17.31
CA PHE A 495 1.66 10.77 16.88
C PHE A 495 2.78 11.83 16.78
N THR A 496 2.45 13.00 16.22
CA THR A 496 3.40 14.12 16.13
C THR A 496 3.82 14.59 17.52
N GLN A 497 2.87 14.76 18.45
CA GLN A 497 3.18 15.15 19.82
C GLN A 497 4.00 14.11 20.55
N ALA A 498 3.71 12.82 20.38
CA ALA A 498 4.52 11.73 20.90
C ALA A 498 5.97 11.82 20.40
N ALA A 499 6.15 11.98 19.07
CA ALA A 499 7.49 12.11 18.47
C ALA A 499 8.27 13.32 19.02
N LEU A 500 7.61 14.48 19.19
CA LEU A 500 8.23 15.70 19.73
C LEU A 500 8.68 15.58 21.18
N ASN A 501 8.07 14.69 21.96
CA ASN A 501 8.37 14.44 23.35
C ASN A 501 9.39 13.31 23.57
N SER A 502 9.85 12.63 22.50
CA SER A 502 10.82 11.57 22.61
C SER A 502 12.16 12.05 23.15
N THR A 503 12.72 11.27 24.06
CA THR A 503 14.05 11.54 24.65
C THR A 503 15.15 10.65 24.06
N HIS A 504 14.79 9.48 23.53
CA HIS A 504 15.73 8.50 22.96
C HIS A 504 15.16 7.92 21.64
N PRO A 505 14.99 8.74 20.58
CA PRO A 505 14.43 8.27 19.32
C PRO A 505 15.15 7.03 18.81
N VAL A 506 14.41 5.98 18.43
CA VAL A 506 14.99 4.73 17.94
C VAL A 506 15.59 4.93 16.54
N ASP A 507 16.80 4.43 16.30
CA ASP A 507 17.36 4.36 14.95
C ASP A 507 16.73 3.19 14.15
N LEU A 508 15.66 3.46 13.44
CA LEU A 508 14.97 2.49 12.58
C LEU A 508 15.61 2.35 11.19
N GLY A 509 16.63 3.15 10.88
CA GLY A 509 17.29 3.17 9.58
C GLY A 509 16.43 3.79 8.46
N SER A 510 16.79 3.50 7.21
CA SER A 510 16.08 3.96 6.01
C SER A 510 15.66 2.76 5.17
N ARG A 511 14.47 2.21 5.41
CA ARG A 511 13.93 1.04 4.73
C ARG A 511 12.55 1.33 4.14
N CYS A 512 12.12 0.51 3.18
CA CYS A 512 10.74 0.63 2.69
C CYS A 512 9.74 0.23 3.80
N THR A 513 8.47 0.61 3.66
CA THR A 513 7.40 0.39 4.64
C THR A 513 7.34 -1.05 5.15
N VAL A 514 7.54 -2.02 4.26
CA VAL A 514 7.51 -3.46 4.57
C VAL A 514 8.61 -3.84 5.55
N PHE A 515 9.86 -3.45 5.26
CA PHE A 515 10.98 -3.73 6.16
C PHE A 515 10.95 -2.88 7.44
N MET A 516 10.31 -1.71 7.39
CA MET A 516 10.16 -0.84 8.54
C MET A 516 9.27 -1.47 9.62
N ASN A 517 8.20 -2.18 9.23
CA ASN A 517 7.37 -2.92 10.17
C ASN A 517 8.21 -3.88 11.02
N SER A 518 9.13 -4.61 10.41
CA SER A 518 10.03 -5.52 11.13
C SER A 518 10.94 -4.77 12.12
N SER A 519 11.44 -3.58 11.72
CA SER A 519 12.29 -2.75 12.59
C SER A 519 11.50 -2.17 13.76
N VAL A 520 10.28 -1.70 13.52
CA VAL A 520 9.38 -1.19 14.56
C VAL A 520 9.03 -2.29 15.56
N LYS A 521 8.69 -3.49 15.07
CA LYS A 521 8.41 -4.64 15.95
C LYS A 521 9.62 -5.05 16.77
N GLN A 522 10.81 -5.03 16.17
CA GLN A 522 12.02 -5.32 16.92
C GLN A 522 12.24 -4.31 18.04
N ALA A 523 12.08 -3.01 17.75
CA ALA A 523 12.17 -1.97 18.76
C ALA A 523 11.13 -2.14 19.89
N GLN A 524 9.89 -2.51 19.54
CA GLN A 524 8.84 -2.83 20.53
C GLN A 524 9.21 -4.03 21.41
N LYS A 525 9.75 -5.10 20.80
CA LYS A 525 10.23 -6.27 21.54
C LYS A 525 11.37 -5.93 22.51
N GLU A 526 12.23 -4.99 22.11
CA GLU A 526 13.34 -4.49 22.92
C GLU A 526 12.93 -3.44 23.95
N GLY A 527 11.63 -3.11 24.01
CA GLY A 527 11.04 -2.25 25.05
C GLY A 527 11.09 -0.75 24.76
N ALA A 528 11.31 -0.35 23.51
CA ALA A 528 11.25 1.06 23.11
C ALA A 528 9.84 1.65 23.36
N THR A 529 9.78 2.91 23.79
CA THR A 529 8.52 3.61 24.02
C THR A 529 7.84 3.98 22.70
N MET A 530 6.56 4.29 22.77
CA MET A 530 5.80 4.74 21.60
C MET A 530 6.33 6.07 21.07
N GLU A 531 6.72 6.97 21.96
CA GLU A 531 7.34 8.27 21.66
C GLU A 531 8.65 8.10 20.90
N ASP A 532 9.52 7.18 21.36
CA ASP A 532 10.83 6.95 20.75
C ASP A 532 10.71 6.29 19.37
N ILE A 533 9.73 5.41 19.19
CA ILE A 533 9.40 4.81 17.88
C ILE A 533 8.82 5.86 16.93
N ALA A 534 7.90 6.72 17.39
CA ALA A 534 7.30 7.75 16.58
C ALA A 534 8.35 8.75 16.06
N ALA A 535 9.27 9.20 16.91
CA ALA A 535 10.38 10.05 16.50
C ALA A 535 11.33 9.32 15.52
N GLY A 536 11.65 8.05 15.76
CA GLY A 536 12.44 7.22 14.85
C GLY A 536 11.82 7.07 13.46
N LEU A 537 10.49 6.97 13.38
CA LEU A 537 9.75 6.94 12.10
C LEU A 537 9.84 8.27 11.37
N CYS A 538 9.77 9.42 12.07
CA CYS A 538 9.98 10.74 11.46
C CYS A 538 11.38 10.87 10.87
N TYR A 539 12.42 10.45 11.58
CA TYR A 539 13.78 10.38 11.03
C TYR A 539 13.87 9.47 9.81
N SER A 540 13.21 8.32 9.84
CA SER A 540 13.24 7.35 8.75
C SER A 540 12.61 7.87 7.46
N VAL A 541 11.46 8.58 7.55
CA VAL A 541 10.82 9.23 6.39
C VAL A 541 11.78 10.18 5.71
N VAL A 542 12.43 11.05 6.48
CA VAL A 542 13.38 12.03 5.96
C VAL A 542 14.60 11.35 5.35
N ARG A 543 15.17 10.34 6.02
CA ARG A 543 16.28 9.56 5.47
C ARG A 543 15.93 8.87 4.15
N ASN A 544 14.71 8.34 4.02
CA ASN A 544 14.26 7.77 2.76
C ASN A 544 14.16 8.83 1.67
N ALA A 545 13.62 10.00 1.98
CA ALA A 545 13.55 11.13 1.07
C ALA A 545 14.95 11.57 0.60
N LEU A 546 15.84 11.87 1.52
CA LEU A 546 17.17 12.40 1.21
C LEU A 546 18.07 11.38 0.51
N TYR A 547 18.17 10.16 1.04
CA TYR A 547 19.19 9.22 0.59
C TYR A 547 18.73 8.20 -0.44
N LYS A 548 17.41 7.91 -0.54
CA LYS A 548 16.89 6.94 -1.52
C LYS A 548 16.30 7.60 -2.76
N VAL A 549 15.59 8.72 -2.58
CA VAL A 549 14.91 9.42 -3.68
C VAL A 549 15.84 10.49 -4.26
N ILE A 550 16.21 11.47 -3.47
CA ILE A 550 17.10 12.57 -3.90
C ILE A 550 18.51 12.05 -4.18
N LYS A 551 18.94 11.02 -3.42
CA LYS A 551 20.30 10.44 -3.45
C LYS A 551 21.37 11.44 -3.07
N LEU A 552 21.03 12.29 -2.11
CA LEU A 552 21.90 13.34 -1.58
C LEU A 552 23.20 12.71 -1.03
N ARG A 553 24.33 13.26 -1.41
CA ARG A 553 25.65 12.85 -0.93
C ARG A 553 26.18 13.83 0.12
N ASP A 554 25.88 15.09 -0.08
CA ASP A 554 26.27 16.19 0.79
C ASP A 554 25.11 17.21 0.85
N SER A 555 24.85 17.78 2.02
CA SER A 555 23.78 18.76 2.20
C SER A 555 24.00 20.06 1.39
N GLY A 556 25.24 20.33 0.96
CA GLY A 556 25.59 21.43 0.05
C GLY A 556 24.93 21.32 -1.32
N GLU A 557 24.56 20.10 -1.77
CA GLU A 557 23.88 19.88 -3.06
C GLU A 557 22.46 20.50 -3.11
N LEU A 558 21.86 20.82 -1.96
CA LEU A 558 20.56 21.51 -1.90
C LEU A 558 20.63 23.01 -2.22
N GLY A 559 21.84 23.57 -2.26
CA GLY A 559 22.04 25.03 -2.45
C GLY A 559 21.73 25.84 -1.19
N ASP A 560 21.56 27.16 -1.32
CA ASP A 560 21.48 28.07 -0.18
C ASP A 560 20.05 28.31 0.30
N THR A 561 19.07 28.23 -0.60
CA THR A 561 17.66 28.55 -0.32
C THR A 561 16.79 27.35 -0.56
N VAL A 562 16.40 26.68 0.53
CA VAL A 562 15.61 25.44 0.48
C VAL A 562 14.18 25.71 0.97
N VAL A 563 13.20 25.42 0.13
CA VAL A 563 11.78 25.44 0.48
C VAL A 563 11.29 24.00 0.64
N VAL A 564 10.68 23.73 1.80
CA VAL A 564 10.03 22.45 2.09
C VAL A 564 8.51 22.64 2.13
N GLN A 565 7.78 21.77 1.47
CA GLN A 565 6.33 21.89 1.30
C GLN A 565 5.64 20.53 1.22
N GLY A 566 4.33 20.51 1.04
CA GLY A 566 3.50 19.32 1.10
C GLY A 566 2.94 19.05 2.50
N GLY A 567 1.87 18.26 2.57
CA GLY A 567 1.16 18.00 3.81
C GLY A 567 2.01 17.35 4.91
N THR A 568 3.03 16.58 4.52
CA THR A 568 3.92 15.88 5.47
C THR A 568 4.79 16.85 6.27
N PHE A 569 5.19 17.99 5.69
CA PHE A 569 5.97 19.00 6.40
C PHE A 569 5.13 19.89 7.35
N LEU A 570 3.81 19.71 7.40
CA LEU A 570 2.98 20.27 8.48
C LEU A 570 3.25 19.55 9.82
N ASN A 571 3.85 18.37 9.77
CA ASN A 571 4.33 17.65 10.95
C ASN A 571 5.68 18.23 11.41
N ASP A 572 5.70 18.93 12.55
CA ASP A 572 6.89 19.57 13.11
C ASP A 572 8.02 18.59 13.45
N ALA A 573 7.69 17.34 13.80
CA ALA A 573 8.70 16.31 14.07
C ALA A 573 9.45 15.90 12.79
N VAL A 574 8.75 15.83 11.66
CA VAL A 574 9.36 15.57 10.33
C VAL A 574 10.22 16.76 9.90
N LEU A 575 9.69 17.98 10.05
CA LEU A 575 10.43 19.19 9.71
C LEU A 575 11.72 19.30 10.53
N ARG A 576 11.63 19.06 11.82
CA ARG A 576 12.80 19.12 12.71
C ARG A 576 13.81 18.01 12.39
N ALA A 577 13.35 16.79 12.12
CA ALA A 577 14.22 15.71 11.69
C ALA A 577 14.95 16.05 10.37
N PHE A 578 14.28 16.77 9.46
CA PHE A 578 14.89 17.25 8.22
C PHE A 578 16.03 18.25 8.49
N GLU A 579 15.79 19.26 9.32
CA GLU A 579 16.82 20.24 9.70
C GLU A 579 18.02 19.58 10.36
N LEU A 580 17.78 18.62 11.27
CA LEU A 580 18.86 17.92 11.97
C LEU A 580 19.69 17.02 11.04
N LEU A 581 19.03 16.32 10.08
CA LEU A 581 19.75 15.45 9.14
C LEU A 581 20.50 16.20 8.04
N THR A 582 20.01 17.39 7.67
CA THR A 582 20.68 18.22 6.66
C THR A 582 21.61 19.26 7.26
N GLU A 583 21.57 19.47 8.58
CA GLU A 583 22.26 20.54 9.30
C GLU A 583 21.98 21.92 8.71
N ARG A 584 20.75 22.15 8.24
CA ARG A 584 20.29 23.39 7.57
C ARG A 584 18.98 23.88 8.11
N GLU A 585 18.87 25.20 8.17
CA GLU A 585 17.56 25.86 8.31
C GLU A 585 16.86 25.90 6.95
N VAL A 586 15.55 25.60 6.93
CA VAL A 586 14.74 25.58 5.72
C VAL A 586 13.54 26.49 5.85
N THR A 587 12.97 26.91 4.72
CA THR A 587 11.73 27.69 4.69
C THR A 587 10.54 26.74 4.53
N ARG A 588 9.67 26.69 5.55
CA ARG A 588 8.34 26.06 5.45
C ARG A 588 7.29 27.17 5.39
N PRO A 589 6.60 27.36 4.25
CA PRO A 589 5.51 28.33 4.17
C PRO A 589 4.35 27.98 5.11
N ASN A 590 3.65 29.01 5.62
CA ASN A 590 2.41 28.82 6.38
C ASN A 590 1.32 28.08 5.59
N ILE A 591 1.43 28.04 4.25
CA ILE A 591 0.56 27.35 3.32
C ILE A 591 1.20 26.08 2.73
N ALA A 592 2.15 25.44 3.43
CA ALA A 592 2.94 24.32 2.90
C ALA A 592 2.10 23.21 2.24
N GLY A 593 0.91 22.93 2.76
CA GLY A 593 -0.02 21.95 2.19
C GLY A 593 -0.82 22.45 0.97
N LEU A 594 -0.80 23.75 0.67
CA LEU A 594 -1.58 24.38 -0.42
C LEU A 594 -0.72 24.83 -1.60
N MET A 595 0.59 24.62 -1.56
CA MET A 595 1.55 25.17 -2.51
C MET A 595 1.26 24.82 -3.98
N GLY A 596 0.79 23.62 -4.28
CA GLY A 596 0.38 23.22 -5.62
C GLY A 596 -0.81 24.03 -6.13
N ALA A 597 -1.86 24.17 -5.32
CA ALA A 597 -3.03 24.97 -5.65
C ALA A 597 -2.68 26.47 -5.76
N TYR A 598 -1.86 26.98 -4.84
CA TYR A 598 -1.39 28.36 -4.89
C TYR A 598 -0.58 28.65 -6.16
N GLY A 599 0.35 27.78 -6.53
CA GLY A 599 1.12 27.92 -7.76
C GLY A 599 0.26 27.81 -9.03
N ALA A 600 -0.80 27.01 -9.03
CA ALA A 600 -1.79 26.96 -10.10
C ALA A 600 -2.57 28.29 -10.20
N ALA A 601 -3.00 28.85 -9.06
CA ALA A 601 -3.68 30.16 -9.03
C ALA A 601 -2.76 31.29 -9.53
N LEU A 602 -1.48 31.28 -9.14
CA LEU A 602 -0.48 32.23 -9.65
C LEU A 602 -0.26 32.06 -11.17
N THR A 603 -0.37 30.84 -11.69
CA THR A 603 -0.31 30.56 -13.15
C THR A 603 -1.50 31.20 -13.84
N ALA A 604 -2.71 30.97 -13.34
CA ALA A 604 -3.92 31.58 -13.87
C ALA A 604 -3.82 33.13 -13.91
N ARG A 605 -3.31 33.71 -12.80
CA ARG A 605 -3.11 35.16 -12.73
C ARG A 605 -2.08 35.66 -13.76
N MET A 606 -0.96 34.98 -13.92
CA MET A 606 0.09 35.35 -14.86
C MET A 606 -0.43 35.35 -16.30
N HIS A 607 -1.11 34.31 -16.72
CA HIS A 607 -1.65 34.20 -18.08
C HIS A 607 -2.82 35.16 -18.32
N TYR A 608 -3.57 35.56 -17.28
CA TYR A 608 -4.57 36.61 -17.41
C TYR A 608 -3.94 37.98 -17.71
N SER A 609 -2.86 38.30 -17.03
CA SER A 609 -2.10 39.56 -17.28
C SER A 609 -1.48 39.56 -18.70
N ASP A 610 -0.96 38.46 -19.17
CA ASP A 610 -0.36 38.32 -20.50
C ASP A 610 -1.40 38.57 -21.61
N VAL A 611 -2.61 38.07 -21.45
CA VAL A 611 -3.73 38.30 -22.38
C VAL A 611 -4.16 39.76 -22.34
N ALA A 612 -4.23 40.39 -21.17
CA ALA A 612 -4.58 41.79 -21.02
C ALA A 612 -3.53 42.74 -21.66
N ASP A 613 -2.27 42.40 -21.56
CA ASP A 613 -1.14 43.14 -22.11
C ASP A 613 -0.87 42.88 -23.59
N GLY A 614 -1.62 41.97 -24.21
CA GLY A 614 -1.48 41.64 -25.66
C GLY A 614 -0.19 40.91 -26.01
N LEU A 615 0.44 40.24 -25.04
CA LEU A 615 1.68 39.46 -25.17
C LEU A 615 1.43 37.99 -25.50
N ASP A 616 0.17 37.63 -25.83
CA ASP A 616 -0.17 36.25 -26.20
C ASP A 616 0.42 35.86 -27.56
N ASP A 617 1.35 34.93 -27.59
CA ASP A 617 2.07 34.47 -28.79
C ASP A 617 1.21 33.67 -29.80
N GLY A 618 -0.10 33.74 -29.71
CA GLY A 618 -1.03 33.28 -30.78
C GLY A 618 -1.22 31.77 -30.89
N ASP A 619 -0.66 30.97 -29.97
CA ASP A 619 -0.78 29.51 -29.95
C ASP A 619 -1.77 28.98 -28.89
N SER A 620 -2.40 29.89 -28.13
CA SER A 620 -3.45 29.52 -27.19
C SER A 620 -4.81 29.50 -27.89
N ALA A 621 -5.41 28.33 -28.02
CA ALA A 621 -6.80 28.13 -28.50
C ALA A 621 -7.86 28.80 -27.57
N ALA A 622 -7.44 29.77 -26.75
CA ALA A 622 -8.18 30.36 -25.64
C ALA A 622 -9.05 31.59 -25.99
N THR A 623 -9.05 32.03 -27.24
CA THR A 623 -9.79 33.25 -27.60
C THR A 623 -11.16 33.02 -28.26
N GLU A 624 -11.51 31.81 -28.65
CA GLU A 624 -12.87 31.48 -29.16
C GLU A 624 -13.74 30.92 -28.01
N GLY A 625 -14.52 31.80 -27.34
CA GLY A 625 -15.49 31.37 -26.32
C GLY A 625 -15.25 31.91 -24.91
N ALA A 626 -14.36 32.85 -24.69
CA ALA A 626 -14.16 33.47 -23.38
C ALA A 626 -15.49 34.02 -22.82
N LYS A 627 -15.86 33.62 -21.59
CA LYS A 627 -17.01 34.19 -20.89
C LYS A 627 -16.69 35.62 -20.48
N THR A 628 -17.70 36.44 -20.37
CA THR A 628 -17.61 37.82 -19.89
C THR A 628 -18.57 38.06 -18.71
N VAL A 629 -18.21 38.95 -17.84
CA VAL A 629 -19.03 39.40 -16.74
C VAL A 629 -19.13 40.92 -16.75
N ASP A 630 -20.33 41.45 -16.55
CA ASP A 630 -20.53 42.93 -16.41
C ASP A 630 -20.53 43.29 -14.93
N ILE A 631 -19.56 44.15 -14.54
CA ILE A 631 -19.42 44.68 -13.20
C ILE A 631 -19.50 46.22 -13.28
N ALA A 632 -20.49 46.81 -12.64
CA ALA A 632 -20.71 48.26 -12.63
C ALA A 632 -20.73 48.90 -14.03
N GLY A 633 -21.22 48.20 -15.06
CA GLY A 633 -21.31 48.68 -16.44
C GLY A 633 -20.02 48.53 -17.26
N VAL A 634 -19.03 47.79 -16.73
CA VAL A 634 -17.79 47.42 -17.45
C VAL A 634 -17.77 45.94 -17.69
N THR A 635 -17.56 45.52 -18.93
CA THR A 635 -17.43 44.11 -19.33
C THR A 635 -16.00 43.63 -19.11
N HIS A 636 -15.85 42.60 -18.30
CA HIS A 636 -14.56 41.97 -17.98
C HIS A 636 -14.51 40.55 -18.50
N THR A 637 -13.30 40.04 -18.81
CA THR A 637 -13.07 38.64 -19.12
C THR A 637 -13.23 37.79 -17.85
N ALA A 638 -13.96 36.71 -17.93
CA ALA A 638 -14.20 35.76 -16.84
C ALA A 638 -13.79 34.34 -17.26
N SER A 639 -13.49 33.51 -16.28
CA SER A 639 -13.17 32.09 -16.45
C SER A 639 -14.31 31.34 -17.17
N SER A 640 -13.93 30.36 -18.00
CA SER A 640 -14.87 29.43 -18.64
C SER A 640 -15.51 28.43 -17.69
N ILE A 641 -15.12 28.45 -16.41
CA ILE A 641 -15.59 27.51 -15.39
C ILE A 641 -17.12 27.38 -15.35
N VAL A 642 -17.60 26.15 -15.17
CA VAL A 642 -19.04 25.86 -15.06
C VAL A 642 -19.61 26.57 -13.82
N SER A 643 -20.80 27.18 -13.94
CA SER A 643 -21.40 27.97 -12.88
C SER A 643 -22.92 27.78 -12.79
N GLY A 644 -23.51 28.14 -11.64
CA GLY A 644 -24.94 28.17 -11.40
C GLY A 644 -25.62 26.83 -11.64
N SER A 645 -26.75 26.85 -12.38
CA SER A 645 -27.57 25.67 -12.64
C SER A 645 -26.84 24.56 -13.42
N ASP A 646 -25.85 24.91 -14.24
CA ASP A 646 -25.07 23.93 -15.01
C ASP A 646 -24.16 23.11 -14.10
N LEU A 647 -23.62 23.73 -13.05
CA LEU A 647 -22.83 23.05 -12.03
C LEU A 647 -23.72 22.15 -11.14
N ASP A 648 -24.96 22.58 -10.85
CA ASP A 648 -25.91 21.76 -10.07
C ASP A 648 -26.40 20.53 -10.82
N ASN A 649 -26.50 20.63 -12.13
CA ASN A 649 -26.98 19.57 -13.01
C ASN A 649 -25.81 18.79 -13.65
N LEU A 650 -24.58 19.08 -13.27
CA LEU A 650 -23.42 18.39 -13.85
C LEU A 650 -23.58 16.88 -13.65
N SER A 651 -23.76 16.18 -14.74
CA SER A 651 -23.87 14.74 -14.79
C SER A 651 -22.83 14.15 -15.75
N MET A 652 -22.37 12.96 -15.41
CA MET A 652 -21.45 12.22 -16.25
C MET A 652 -21.90 10.77 -16.36
N THR A 653 -21.57 10.16 -17.49
CA THR A 653 -21.72 8.73 -17.71
C THR A 653 -20.34 8.15 -17.98
N SER A 654 -20.02 7.03 -17.35
CA SER A 654 -18.76 6.34 -17.57
C SER A 654 -19.03 5.01 -18.29
N GLU A 655 -18.42 4.84 -19.45
CA GLU A 655 -18.47 3.60 -20.21
C GLU A 655 -17.10 2.92 -20.19
N ARG A 656 -17.10 1.60 -20.14
CA ARG A 656 -15.88 0.80 -20.23
C ARG A 656 -15.72 0.24 -21.64
N ASP A 657 -14.54 0.38 -22.22
CA ASP A 657 -14.22 -0.22 -23.50
C ASP A 657 -12.83 -0.85 -23.48
N VAL A 658 -12.53 -1.68 -24.43
CA VAL A 658 -11.22 -2.27 -24.60
C VAL A 658 -10.59 -1.72 -25.86
N CYS A 659 -9.47 -1.01 -25.72
CA CYS A 659 -8.72 -0.51 -26.86
C CYS A 659 -8.26 -1.66 -27.79
N LYS A 660 -8.72 -1.68 -29.03
CA LYS A 660 -8.38 -2.70 -30.02
C LYS A 660 -7.26 -2.26 -30.99
N LEU A 661 -6.60 -1.15 -30.71
CA LEU A 661 -5.60 -0.55 -31.62
C LEU A 661 -4.25 -1.27 -31.59
N CYS A 662 -3.94 -2.01 -30.53
CA CYS A 662 -2.71 -2.80 -30.40
C CYS A 662 -2.92 -4.01 -29.46
N GLN A 663 -1.87 -4.80 -29.23
CA GLN A 663 -1.93 -6.00 -28.41
C GLN A 663 -2.02 -5.73 -26.89
N ASN A 664 -1.88 -4.49 -26.44
CA ASN A 664 -2.01 -4.14 -25.02
C ASN A 664 -3.46 -4.27 -24.53
N HIS A 665 -4.45 -4.17 -25.44
CA HIS A 665 -5.87 -4.27 -25.11
C HIS A 665 -6.22 -3.47 -23.85
N CYS A 666 -5.76 -2.18 -23.83
CA CYS A 666 -5.98 -1.30 -22.67
C CYS A 666 -7.47 -1.27 -22.34
N LYS A 667 -7.80 -1.47 -21.07
CA LYS A 667 -9.13 -1.24 -20.55
C LYS A 667 -9.31 0.26 -20.40
N LEU A 668 -10.19 0.85 -21.19
CA LEU A 668 -10.46 2.28 -21.21
C LEU A 668 -11.68 2.57 -20.34
N THR A 669 -11.61 3.65 -19.59
CA THR A 669 -12.77 4.31 -18.99
C THR A 669 -13.03 5.59 -19.79
N ILE A 670 -14.21 5.70 -20.37
CA ILE A 670 -14.62 6.85 -21.18
C ILE A 670 -15.68 7.57 -20.38
N THR A 671 -15.33 8.73 -19.85
CA THR A 671 -16.26 9.60 -19.15
C THR A 671 -16.82 10.61 -20.15
N THR A 672 -18.14 10.64 -20.30
CA THR A 672 -18.85 11.61 -21.17
C THR A 672 -19.67 12.53 -20.26
N PHE A 673 -19.44 13.83 -20.39
CA PHE A 673 -20.16 14.87 -19.66
C PHE A 673 -21.45 15.27 -20.40
N GLN A 674 -22.33 15.99 -19.70
CA GLN A 674 -23.64 16.39 -20.22
C GLN A 674 -23.58 17.24 -21.49
N ASP A 675 -22.53 18.04 -21.64
CA ASP A 675 -22.27 18.88 -22.82
C ASP A 675 -21.68 18.11 -24.03
N GLY A 676 -21.42 16.80 -23.84
CA GLY A 676 -20.81 15.93 -24.84
C GLY A 676 -19.29 15.94 -24.83
N SER A 677 -18.65 16.69 -23.94
CA SER A 677 -17.19 16.61 -23.74
C SER A 677 -16.81 15.23 -23.21
N ARG A 678 -15.63 14.72 -23.60
CA ARG A 678 -15.19 13.37 -23.28
C ARG A 678 -13.79 13.37 -22.68
N TYR A 679 -13.64 12.62 -21.62
CA TYR A 679 -12.34 12.31 -21.01
C TYR A 679 -12.09 10.81 -21.03
N VAL A 680 -10.93 10.37 -21.53
CA VAL A 680 -10.58 8.96 -21.66
C VAL A 680 -9.37 8.63 -20.85
N THR A 681 -9.47 7.61 -20.01
CA THR A 681 -8.38 7.10 -19.16
C THR A 681 -8.13 5.62 -19.37
N GLY A 682 -7.07 5.08 -18.73
CA GLY A 682 -6.66 3.68 -18.90
C GLY A 682 -5.89 3.42 -20.19
N ASN A 683 -5.74 4.41 -21.06
CA ASN A 683 -4.93 4.34 -22.28
C ASN A 683 -3.44 4.41 -21.94
N ARG A 684 -2.66 3.48 -22.49
CA ARG A 684 -1.19 3.48 -22.34
C ARG A 684 -0.46 4.21 -23.47
N CYS A 685 -1.21 4.91 -24.32
CA CYS A 685 -0.69 5.77 -25.37
C CYS A 685 -1.79 6.72 -25.85
N GLU A 686 -1.42 7.85 -26.43
CA GLU A 686 -2.33 8.88 -26.93
C GLU A 686 -3.40 8.34 -27.91
N ARG A 687 -3.07 7.32 -28.71
CA ARG A 687 -4.00 6.70 -29.66
C ARG A 687 -5.24 6.06 -29.02
N GLY A 688 -5.16 5.66 -27.75
CA GLY A 688 -6.29 5.11 -27.01
C GLY A 688 -7.25 6.19 -26.50
N GLY A 689 -6.73 7.38 -26.23
CA GLY A 689 -7.51 8.55 -25.77
C GLY A 689 -8.11 9.38 -26.88
N ASP A 690 -7.56 9.30 -28.11
CA ASP A 690 -7.96 10.15 -29.22
C ASP A 690 -9.20 9.60 -29.94
N SER A 691 -10.28 10.39 -30.00
CA SER A 691 -11.51 10.07 -30.74
C SER A 691 -11.35 10.18 -32.26
N LYS A 692 -10.34 10.90 -32.75
CA LYS A 692 -10.01 11.03 -34.15
C LYS A 692 -8.97 9.99 -34.55
N LYS A 693 -9.38 8.91 -35.20
CA LYS A 693 -8.51 7.89 -35.79
C LYS A 693 -7.57 8.50 -36.84
N GLN A 694 -6.46 9.06 -36.40
CA GLN A 694 -5.35 9.31 -37.30
C GLN A 694 -4.67 7.96 -37.58
N ARG A 695 -5.00 7.35 -38.74
CA ARG A 695 -4.21 6.26 -39.27
C ARG A 695 -2.85 6.84 -39.66
N SER A 696 -1.83 6.53 -38.88
CA SER A 696 -0.46 6.77 -39.33
C SER A 696 -0.19 5.90 -40.56
N ASP A 697 0.16 6.51 -41.68
CA ASP A 697 0.61 5.82 -42.89
C ASP A 697 2.02 5.20 -42.71
N ARG A 698 2.63 5.39 -41.55
CA ARG A 698 3.95 4.85 -41.27
C ARG A 698 3.85 3.34 -40.96
N PRO A 699 4.69 2.48 -41.55
CA PRO A 699 4.68 1.06 -41.31
C PRO A 699 5.08 0.75 -39.85
N ASN A 700 4.30 -0.10 -39.18
CA ASN A 700 4.64 -0.60 -37.83
C ASN A 700 5.71 -1.69 -37.94
N LEU A 701 6.97 -1.31 -37.76
CA LEU A 701 8.10 -2.25 -37.84
C LEU A 701 8.13 -3.28 -36.73
N TYR A 702 7.56 -2.98 -35.54
CA TYR A 702 7.45 -3.98 -34.45
C TYR A 702 6.45 -5.08 -34.80
N ASP A 703 5.29 -4.75 -35.38
CA ASP A 703 4.32 -5.74 -35.84
C ASP A 703 4.91 -6.57 -37.00
N TYR A 704 5.64 -5.91 -37.92
CA TYR A 704 6.36 -6.61 -38.99
C TYR A 704 7.40 -7.59 -38.44
N LYS A 705 8.27 -7.14 -37.49
CA LYS A 705 9.27 -7.99 -36.82
C LYS A 705 8.62 -9.20 -36.15
N TYR A 706 7.57 -8.96 -35.37
CA TYR A 706 6.84 -10.02 -34.68
C TYR A 706 6.28 -11.06 -35.66
N LYS A 707 5.56 -10.59 -36.69
CA LYS A 707 5.00 -11.47 -37.71
C LYS A 707 6.09 -12.25 -38.44
N ARG A 708 7.18 -11.60 -38.75
CA ARG A 708 8.32 -12.22 -39.48
C ARG A 708 9.04 -13.26 -38.61
N CYS A 709 9.28 -12.94 -37.36
CA CYS A 709 9.96 -13.84 -36.42
C CYS A 709 9.22 -15.18 -36.24
N PHE A 710 7.89 -15.17 -36.27
CA PHE A 710 7.07 -16.35 -36.02
C PHE A 710 6.36 -16.91 -37.27
N ALA A 711 6.73 -16.49 -38.46
CA ALA A 711 6.08 -16.85 -39.74
C ALA A 711 6.53 -18.22 -40.33
N TYR A 712 6.84 -19.18 -39.48
CA TYR A 712 7.37 -20.47 -39.93
C TYR A 712 6.29 -21.55 -39.90
N ARG A 713 6.30 -22.41 -40.94
CA ARG A 713 5.37 -23.53 -41.04
C ARG A 713 6.03 -24.82 -40.55
N ARG A 714 5.42 -25.46 -39.55
CA ARG A 714 5.85 -26.74 -39.00
C ARG A 714 5.84 -27.87 -40.02
N LEU A 715 6.69 -28.88 -39.81
CA LEU A 715 6.67 -30.09 -40.62
C LEU A 715 5.33 -30.84 -40.50
N THR A 716 4.97 -31.52 -41.57
CA THR A 716 3.87 -32.49 -41.50
C THR A 716 4.33 -33.75 -40.77
N ASP A 717 3.39 -34.55 -40.23
CA ASP A 717 3.71 -35.77 -39.47
C ASP A 717 4.55 -36.78 -40.29
N LYS A 718 4.32 -36.83 -41.61
CA LYS A 718 5.11 -37.66 -42.52
C LYS A 718 6.58 -37.23 -42.65
N LYS A 719 6.88 -35.97 -42.48
CA LYS A 719 8.24 -35.40 -42.58
C LYS A 719 8.94 -35.30 -41.22
N ALA A 720 8.21 -35.44 -40.15
CA ALA A 720 8.71 -35.31 -38.79
C ALA A 720 9.25 -36.65 -38.28
N THR A 721 10.43 -37.05 -38.75
CA THR A 721 11.04 -38.36 -38.45
C THR A 721 11.45 -38.52 -36.97
N ARG A 722 11.59 -37.42 -36.20
CA ARG A 722 12.00 -37.41 -34.80
C ARG A 722 10.90 -37.02 -33.83
N GLY A 723 9.66 -36.90 -34.30
CA GLY A 723 8.53 -36.56 -33.47
C GLY A 723 8.34 -35.04 -33.23
N GLU A 724 7.59 -34.70 -32.18
CA GLU A 724 7.25 -33.31 -31.85
C GLU A 724 8.13 -32.74 -30.75
N ILE A 725 8.43 -31.44 -30.84
CA ILE A 725 9.16 -30.67 -29.83
C ILE A 725 8.50 -29.30 -29.63
N GLY A 726 8.27 -28.92 -28.39
CA GLY A 726 7.66 -27.66 -28.01
C GLY A 726 8.69 -26.56 -27.78
N ILE A 727 8.38 -25.32 -28.18
CA ILE A 727 9.16 -24.15 -27.86
C ILE A 727 8.22 -23.14 -27.19
N PRO A 728 8.50 -22.69 -25.94
CA PRO A 728 7.74 -21.60 -25.33
C PRO A 728 8.06 -20.28 -26.03
N ARG A 729 7.01 -19.48 -26.38
CA ARG A 729 7.14 -18.16 -27.02
C ARG A 729 7.43 -17.08 -25.99
N VAL A 730 8.64 -17.05 -25.47
CA VAL A 730 9.03 -16.17 -24.37
C VAL A 730 10.45 -15.65 -24.53
N LEU A 731 10.73 -14.52 -23.88
CA LEU A 731 12.05 -13.94 -23.70
C LEU A 731 12.88 -13.92 -25.02
N ASN A 732 14.04 -14.59 -25.03
CA ASN A 732 14.95 -14.63 -26.15
C ASN A 732 14.37 -15.29 -27.43
N MET A 733 13.25 -15.99 -27.34
CA MET A 733 12.57 -16.53 -28.51
C MET A 733 12.01 -15.46 -29.45
N TYR A 734 11.79 -14.23 -28.96
CA TYR A 734 11.42 -13.10 -29.81
C TYR A 734 12.53 -12.64 -30.77
N GLU A 735 13.75 -13.12 -30.57
CA GLU A 735 14.90 -12.92 -31.47
C GLU A 735 15.36 -14.23 -32.11
N ASN A 736 15.49 -15.30 -31.33
CA ASN A 736 16.21 -16.52 -31.72
C ASN A 736 15.31 -17.63 -32.28
N TYR A 737 13.97 -17.46 -32.28
CA TYR A 737 13.05 -18.48 -32.79
C TYR A 737 13.35 -18.91 -34.24
N PRO A 738 13.65 -18.02 -35.21
CA PRO A 738 13.99 -18.38 -36.58
C PRO A 738 15.15 -19.38 -36.65
N PHE A 739 16.19 -19.17 -35.86
CA PHE A 739 17.35 -20.06 -35.80
C PHE A 739 16.96 -21.44 -35.26
N TRP A 740 16.34 -21.49 -34.06
CA TRP A 740 15.98 -22.75 -33.44
C TRP A 740 14.94 -23.53 -34.22
N PHE A 741 13.95 -22.85 -34.81
CA PHE A 741 12.98 -23.48 -35.67
C PHE A 741 13.65 -24.14 -36.86
N THR A 742 14.54 -23.44 -37.55
CA THR A 742 15.24 -23.94 -38.74
C THR A 742 16.11 -25.13 -38.36
N LEU A 743 16.90 -25.05 -37.30
CA LEU A 743 17.75 -26.12 -36.82
C LEU A 743 16.93 -27.38 -36.50
N LEU A 744 15.94 -27.25 -35.64
CA LEU A 744 15.13 -28.41 -35.18
C LEU A 744 14.32 -29.03 -36.33
N THR A 745 13.80 -28.20 -37.24
CA THR A 745 13.09 -28.68 -38.43
C THR A 745 14.04 -29.42 -39.39
N SER A 746 15.27 -28.92 -39.58
CA SER A 746 16.29 -29.58 -40.38
C SER A 746 16.75 -30.94 -39.78
N LEU A 747 16.68 -31.05 -38.46
CA LEU A 747 16.93 -32.32 -37.73
C LEU A 747 15.74 -33.28 -37.77
N GLY A 748 14.60 -32.88 -38.35
CA GLY A 748 13.44 -33.77 -38.54
C GLY A 748 12.43 -33.69 -37.38
N PHE A 749 12.45 -32.64 -36.54
CA PHE A 749 11.43 -32.40 -35.52
C PHE A 749 10.25 -31.55 -36.05
N LYS A 750 9.04 -31.91 -35.63
CA LYS A 750 7.86 -31.05 -35.83
C LYS A 750 7.80 -30.05 -34.67
N VAL A 751 8.16 -28.80 -34.94
CA VAL A 751 8.23 -27.77 -33.90
C VAL A 751 6.84 -27.20 -33.61
N MET A 752 6.41 -27.25 -32.34
CA MET A 752 5.21 -26.64 -31.81
C MET A 752 5.60 -25.38 -30.97
N ILE A 753 5.21 -24.22 -31.42
CA ILE A 753 5.37 -22.98 -30.60
C ILE A 753 4.10 -22.75 -29.79
N SER A 754 4.23 -22.30 -28.54
CA SER A 754 3.09 -21.96 -27.68
C SER A 754 2.31 -20.75 -28.19
N GLY A 755 1.08 -20.55 -27.71
CA GLY A 755 0.20 -19.46 -28.09
C GLY A 755 0.82 -18.07 -27.85
N ARG A 756 0.07 -17.02 -28.15
CA ARG A 756 0.45 -15.65 -27.74
C ARG A 756 0.31 -15.49 -26.23
N SER A 757 1.17 -14.67 -25.63
CA SER A 757 1.06 -14.31 -24.21
C SER A 757 -0.28 -13.62 -23.94
N SER A 758 -0.94 -14.02 -22.86
CA SER A 758 -2.14 -13.39 -22.33
C SER A 758 -2.12 -13.52 -20.80
N HIS A 759 -2.98 -12.79 -20.12
CA HIS A 759 -3.13 -12.91 -18.66
C HIS A 759 -3.64 -14.29 -18.27
N GLU A 760 -4.62 -14.82 -18.98
CA GLU A 760 -5.14 -16.19 -18.80
C GLU A 760 -4.03 -17.25 -18.89
N LEU A 761 -3.12 -17.07 -19.86
CA LEU A 761 -1.99 -18.00 -20.01
C LEU A 761 -1.00 -17.88 -18.83
N PHE A 762 -0.80 -16.68 -18.30
CA PHE A 762 -0.01 -16.47 -17.09
C PHE A 762 -0.62 -17.21 -15.89
N GLU A 763 -1.92 -17.04 -15.66
CA GLU A 763 -2.65 -17.68 -14.55
C GLU A 763 -2.53 -19.21 -14.57
N THR A 764 -2.50 -19.84 -15.73
CA THR A 764 -2.34 -21.29 -15.82
C THR A 764 -1.01 -21.82 -15.28
N GLY A 765 0.02 -20.97 -15.21
CA GLY A 765 1.36 -21.35 -14.76
C GLY A 765 1.74 -20.80 -13.38
N ILE A 766 0.85 -20.09 -12.71
CA ILE A 766 1.15 -19.26 -11.53
C ILE A 766 1.75 -20.08 -10.37
N GLU A 767 1.27 -21.29 -10.13
CA GLU A 767 1.72 -22.17 -9.05
C GLU A 767 3.17 -22.62 -9.18
N SER A 768 3.67 -22.68 -10.41
CA SER A 768 5.04 -23.15 -10.69
C SER A 768 6.09 -22.05 -10.63
N ILE A 769 5.70 -20.80 -10.33
CA ILE A 769 6.61 -19.68 -10.24
C ILE A 769 7.42 -19.78 -8.94
N ALA A 770 8.75 -19.88 -9.09
CA ALA A 770 9.65 -20.18 -7.98
C ALA A 770 9.95 -18.99 -7.05
N SER A 771 9.67 -17.75 -7.47
CA SER A 771 9.95 -16.55 -6.69
C SER A 771 9.05 -15.40 -7.12
N GLU A 772 8.55 -14.64 -6.15
CA GLU A 772 7.79 -13.40 -6.38
C GLU A 772 8.61 -12.31 -7.08
N ASN A 773 9.92 -12.30 -6.89
CA ASN A 773 10.83 -11.30 -7.43
C ASN A 773 11.15 -11.47 -8.93
N ILE A 774 10.68 -12.54 -9.55
CA ILE A 774 10.85 -12.77 -11.00
C ILE A 774 10.01 -11.74 -11.77
N CYS A 775 10.60 -11.08 -12.77
CA CYS A 775 9.86 -10.12 -13.61
C CYS A 775 8.70 -10.79 -14.38
N TYR A 776 7.64 -10.03 -14.67
CA TYR A 776 6.45 -10.56 -15.33
C TYR A 776 6.72 -11.30 -16.65
N PRO A 777 7.57 -10.78 -17.57
CA PRO A 777 7.92 -11.53 -18.78
C PRO A 777 8.55 -12.90 -18.50
N ALA A 778 9.33 -13.04 -17.44
CA ALA A 778 9.91 -14.34 -17.06
C ALA A 778 8.86 -15.23 -16.38
N LYS A 779 7.92 -14.69 -15.63
CA LYS A 779 6.77 -15.44 -15.06
C LYS A 779 5.90 -16.06 -16.16
N LEU A 780 5.74 -15.40 -17.31
CA LEU A 780 5.00 -15.91 -18.46
C LEU A 780 5.55 -17.26 -18.99
N VAL A 781 6.83 -17.55 -18.79
CA VAL A 781 7.45 -18.82 -19.22
C VAL A 781 6.69 -20.01 -18.68
N HIS A 782 6.29 -19.95 -17.42
CA HIS A 782 5.55 -21.02 -16.73
C HIS A 782 4.21 -21.33 -17.40
N GLY A 783 3.43 -20.31 -17.73
CA GLY A 783 2.18 -20.45 -18.48
C GLY A 783 2.39 -21.03 -19.88
N HIS A 784 3.42 -20.58 -20.59
CA HIS A 784 3.74 -21.10 -21.92
C HIS A 784 4.17 -22.57 -21.89
N ILE A 785 4.92 -23.01 -20.88
CA ILE A 785 5.28 -24.41 -20.67
C ILE A 785 4.03 -25.23 -20.36
N LYS A 786 3.17 -24.76 -19.43
CA LYS A 786 1.92 -25.44 -19.09
C LYS A 786 1.00 -25.58 -20.31
N TRP A 787 0.90 -24.54 -21.15
CA TRP A 787 0.14 -24.60 -22.41
C TRP A 787 0.64 -25.71 -23.35
N LEU A 788 1.97 -25.87 -23.50
CA LEU A 788 2.55 -26.93 -24.32
C LEU A 788 2.26 -28.32 -23.75
N LEU A 789 2.38 -28.50 -22.43
CA LEU A 789 2.03 -29.73 -21.72
C LEU A 789 0.56 -30.10 -21.92
N ASN A 790 -0.35 -29.11 -21.79
CA ASN A 790 -1.79 -29.31 -22.03
C ASN A 790 -2.12 -29.69 -23.50
N LYS A 791 -1.23 -29.34 -24.45
CA LYS A 791 -1.32 -29.79 -25.84
C LYS A 791 -0.72 -31.19 -26.09
N GLY A 792 -0.26 -31.89 -25.05
CA GLY A 792 0.30 -33.23 -25.12
C GLY A 792 1.77 -33.28 -25.54
N ILE A 793 2.47 -32.14 -25.58
CA ILE A 793 3.90 -32.07 -25.94
C ILE A 793 4.73 -32.62 -24.78
N LYS A 794 5.46 -33.69 -25.03
CA LYS A 794 6.28 -34.40 -24.02
C LYS A 794 7.72 -33.87 -23.93
N THR A 795 8.21 -33.25 -25.00
CA THR A 795 9.57 -32.71 -25.06
C THR A 795 9.51 -31.22 -25.33
N ILE A 796 10.04 -30.40 -24.41
CA ILE A 796 10.09 -28.96 -24.51
C ILE A 796 11.55 -28.54 -24.61
N PHE A 797 11.84 -27.71 -25.61
CA PHE A 797 13.14 -27.09 -25.80
C PHE A 797 13.06 -25.62 -25.37
N TYR A 798 13.75 -25.30 -24.30
CA TYR A 798 13.85 -23.94 -23.79
C TYR A 798 15.32 -23.60 -23.53
N PRO A 799 16.01 -23.02 -24.53
CA PRO A 799 17.40 -22.65 -24.39
C PRO A 799 17.53 -21.42 -23.48
N CYS A 800 18.07 -21.65 -22.31
CA CYS A 800 18.46 -20.62 -21.36
C CYS A 800 19.98 -20.52 -21.35
N CYS A 801 20.52 -19.32 -21.61
CA CYS A 801 21.93 -19.05 -21.42
C CYS A 801 22.08 -18.14 -20.19
N LEU A 802 22.71 -18.63 -19.14
CA LEU A 802 22.94 -17.88 -17.90
C LEU A 802 23.75 -16.59 -18.15
N LEU A 803 24.57 -16.56 -19.18
CA LEU A 803 25.36 -15.38 -19.58
C LEU A 803 24.53 -14.36 -20.38
N TYR A 804 23.40 -14.76 -20.94
CA TYR A 804 22.51 -13.88 -21.74
C TYR A 804 21.38 -13.25 -20.93
N THR A 805 21.13 -13.73 -19.72
CA THR A 805 20.04 -13.25 -18.88
C THR A 805 20.40 -12.00 -18.10
N SER A 806 21.65 -11.52 -18.17
CA SER A 806 22.07 -10.23 -17.62
C SER A 806 22.23 -9.21 -18.75
N PRO A 807 21.24 -8.36 -19.04
CA PRO A 807 21.29 -7.41 -20.14
C PRO A 807 22.13 -6.16 -19.80
N SER A 808 22.84 -6.13 -18.66
CA SER A 808 23.62 -4.98 -18.26
C SER A 808 24.93 -4.90 -19.03
N PRO A 809 25.26 -3.76 -19.68
CA PRO A 809 26.57 -3.54 -20.30
C PRO A 809 27.74 -3.58 -19.31
N ARG A 810 27.45 -3.61 -17.98
CA ARG A 810 28.48 -3.72 -16.92
C ARG A 810 28.96 -5.15 -16.66
N ASP A 811 28.28 -6.16 -17.21
CA ASP A 811 28.60 -7.57 -17.04
C ASP A 811 29.38 -8.15 -18.24
N ARG A 812 29.95 -7.28 -19.09
CA ARG A 812 30.87 -7.63 -20.17
C ARG A 812 32.32 -7.31 -19.80
#